data_eec56bb69e1455f8c3a325cf2ce59131
#
_entry.id   eec56bb69e1455f8c3a325cf2ce59131
#
_cell.length_a   1.000
_cell.length_b   1.000
_cell.length_c   1.000
_cell.angle_alpha   90.00
_cell.angle_beta   90.00
_cell.angle_gamma   90.00
#
_symmetry.space_group_name_H-M   'P 1'
#
loop_
_entity.id
_entity.type
_entity.pdbx_description
1 polymer ?
#
loop_
_entity_poly.entity_id
_entity_poly.type
_entity_poly.pdbx_seq_one_letter_code
_entity_poly.pdbx_strand_id
1 'polypeptide(L)'
;MTGLALHATGINHRYGQQQALVDIAFSLPAGTRCGLIGPDGAGKSSLLGLIAGVKKLQDGQLDVLGGAITDRRHRNSLYPRIAFMPQGLGGNLYPELSIRENIRFFATLFGLSKAECDQRMHSLLLATDLERFAERPAGKLSGGMKQKLGLCCALIHEPDLLILDEPTTGVDPLSRRRFWELVETVRGERPQLTLLVATAYMEEAEQFEHCLMLDRGTLIANGLSRELAAATPSGKLDEAFTHFQGDGAHDKPPLVIPPRESTSADIAIEAHDLTLRFGDFTAVNKVSFAIGRGEIFGFLGSNGCGKTTTMKVLTGLMPATEGSAKLLGKTVDAKDLATRKRVGFMSQSFSLYGELSVRQNLALHAQLFDLPKADSGPRIDELIQRFELGDVAEQPSGELPLGLRQRLSLAVAVLHRPEVLILDEPTSGVDPAARDDFWRLLIELSREQGVTIFLSTHFMNEAQRCDRISLMHAGKVLACDTPHALQQQFKGETLEAAFVTCLEQAQGEAEPAAPSQTVSEASAPPQSKRGFSLARLLAVASREGKELLRDKVRMAFALLGAMFMMVIFGYGISLDVEKLAFAVYDQDQTPQSRAYLEAFRSSRYFAERPPIQDANELHRRLQRSEIKLALEIPPGFGRDLYAGRQPTVAAWLDGGMPFRAETSRNYVEAVHLGNLQQLAELSSLPRGSQGAAKLETRFRYNQDVVSVNAIGPGVMALILAFIPAM
;
A
#
# COMPACT_ATOMS: atom_id res chain seq x y z
N MET A 1 -4.60 44.46 7.97
CA MET A 1 -4.29 43.46 9.02
C MET A 1 -4.05 42.14 8.31
N THR A 2 -2.84 41.70 8.15
CA THR A 2 -2.51 40.38 7.62
C THR A 2 -2.98 39.34 8.64
N GLY A 3 -4.10 38.68 8.37
CA GLY A 3 -4.62 37.60 9.23
C GLY A 3 -3.65 36.43 9.32
N LEU A 4 -3.66 35.73 10.46
CA LEU A 4 -2.90 34.45 10.58
C LEU A 4 -3.59 33.38 9.72
N ALA A 5 -2.79 32.64 8.95
CA ALA A 5 -3.26 31.44 8.26
C ALA A 5 -3.33 30.25 9.21
N LEU A 6 -2.33 30.14 10.10
CA LEU A 6 -2.24 29.07 11.10
C LEU A 6 -1.85 29.64 12.45
N HIS A 7 -2.48 29.15 13.50
CA HIS A 7 -2.10 29.39 14.88
C HIS A 7 -2.27 28.12 15.70
N ALA A 8 -1.19 27.64 16.26
CA ALA A 8 -1.12 26.39 17.02
C ALA A 8 -0.60 26.68 18.42
N THR A 9 -1.20 26.08 19.45
CA THR A 9 -0.80 26.23 20.85
C THR A 9 -0.97 24.90 21.58
N GLY A 10 0.12 24.39 22.14
CA GLY A 10 0.11 23.20 23.00
C GLY A 10 -0.40 21.92 22.33
N ILE A 11 -0.11 21.73 21.01
CA ILE A 11 -0.62 20.57 20.31
C ILE A 11 0.14 19.31 20.75
N ASN A 12 -0.61 18.32 21.24
CA ASN A 12 -0.12 16.99 21.55
C ASN A 12 -0.87 15.95 20.69
N HIS A 13 -0.15 14.96 20.18
CA HIS A 13 -0.72 13.88 19.40
C HIS A 13 0.03 12.56 19.62
N ARG A 14 -0.72 11.45 19.77
CA ARG A 14 -0.16 10.11 20.01
C ARG A 14 -0.85 9.04 19.18
N TYR A 15 -0.10 7.99 18.85
CA TYR A 15 -0.58 6.76 18.24
C TYR A 15 -0.37 5.61 19.24
N GLY A 16 -1.45 5.15 19.85
CA GLY A 16 -1.36 4.17 20.95
C GLY A 16 -0.49 4.70 22.09
N GLN A 17 0.66 4.06 22.34
CA GLN A 17 1.64 4.47 23.36
C GLN A 17 2.70 5.45 22.83
N GLN A 18 2.86 5.54 21.52
CA GLN A 18 3.90 6.37 20.90
C GLN A 18 3.41 7.82 20.76
N GLN A 19 4.15 8.76 21.35
CA GLN A 19 3.93 10.18 21.22
C GLN A 19 4.56 10.69 19.93
N ALA A 20 3.74 11.30 19.06
CA ALA A 20 4.17 11.78 17.75
C ALA A 20 4.38 13.30 17.72
N LEU A 21 3.65 14.05 18.55
CA LEU A 21 3.81 15.51 18.71
C LEU A 21 3.69 15.87 20.19
N VAL A 22 4.54 16.79 20.65
CA VAL A 22 4.67 17.21 22.03
C VAL A 22 4.71 18.73 22.07
N ASP A 23 3.72 19.35 22.67
CA ASP A 23 3.63 20.79 22.97
C ASP A 23 3.98 21.71 21.78
N ILE A 24 3.44 21.41 20.60
CA ILE A 24 3.72 22.19 19.40
C ILE A 24 3.01 23.53 19.44
N ALA A 25 3.77 24.63 19.32
CA ALA A 25 3.23 25.99 19.28
C ALA A 25 3.93 26.85 18.21
N PHE A 26 3.14 27.42 17.28
CA PHE A 26 3.63 28.33 16.24
C PHE A 26 2.50 29.18 15.66
N SER A 27 2.89 30.25 14.92
CA SER A 27 1.97 31.09 14.16
C SER A 27 2.52 31.37 12.78
N LEU A 28 1.67 31.31 11.76
CA LEU A 28 2.05 31.56 10.37
C LEU A 28 1.12 32.58 9.73
N PRO A 29 1.63 33.71 9.21
CA PRO A 29 0.83 34.68 8.49
C PRO A 29 0.26 34.14 7.18
N ALA A 30 -0.87 34.71 6.72
CA ALA A 30 -1.44 34.38 5.42
C ALA A 30 -0.52 34.82 4.27
N GLY A 31 -0.49 34.03 3.18
CA GLY A 31 0.35 34.31 2.00
C GLY A 31 1.84 33.93 2.17
N THR A 32 2.23 33.35 3.31
CA THR A 32 3.62 32.97 3.62
C THR A 32 3.99 31.61 3.03
N ARG A 33 5.25 31.43 2.62
CA ARG A 33 5.85 30.13 2.34
C ARG A 33 6.58 29.61 3.58
N CYS A 34 6.17 28.45 4.05
CA CYS A 34 6.75 27.83 5.22
C CYS A 34 7.25 26.44 4.94
N GLY A 35 8.52 26.17 5.24
CA GLY A 35 9.13 24.85 5.25
C GLY A 35 8.95 24.18 6.61
N LEU A 36 8.62 22.90 6.62
CA LEU A 36 8.61 22.04 7.80
C LEU A 36 9.70 20.99 7.62
N ILE A 37 10.79 21.11 8.34
CA ILE A 37 11.95 20.21 8.23
C ILE A 37 12.14 19.37 9.49
N GLY A 38 12.79 18.25 9.35
CA GLY A 38 13.09 17.33 10.45
C GLY A 38 13.31 15.90 9.95
N PRO A 39 13.88 15.02 10.80
CA PRO A 39 14.15 13.63 10.44
C PRO A 39 12.86 12.85 10.19
N ASP A 40 13.02 11.66 9.62
CA ASP A 40 11.92 10.71 9.47
C ASP A 40 11.37 10.31 10.84
N GLY A 41 10.04 10.29 10.94
CA GLY A 41 9.39 10.01 12.22
C GLY A 41 9.31 11.21 13.18
N ALA A 42 9.85 12.39 12.85
CA ALA A 42 9.76 13.59 13.70
C ALA A 42 8.34 14.13 13.91
N GLY A 43 7.35 13.61 13.19
CA GLY A 43 5.95 14.05 13.34
C GLY A 43 5.45 15.00 12.24
N LYS A 44 6.25 15.30 11.20
CA LYS A 44 5.88 16.21 10.08
C LYS A 44 4.52 15.90 9.48
N SER A 45 4.33 14.69 8.95
CA SER A 45 3.06 14.27 8.34
C SER A 45 1.89 14.21 9.33
N SER A 46 2.17 14.03 10.64
CA SER A 46 1.14 14.09 11.68
C SER A 46 0.64 15.52 11.87
N LEU A 47 1.55 16.49 11.94
CA LEU A 47 1.23 17.89 12.03
C LEU A 47 0.47 18.38 10.79
N LEU A 48 0.96 18.06 9.58
CA LEU A 48 0.27 18.41 8.33
C LEU A 48 -1.15 17.81 8.26
N GLY A 49 -1.31 16.55 8.70
CA GLY A 49 -2.62 15.89 8.73
C GLY A 49 -3.60 16.49 9.71
N LEU A 50 -3.13 17.06 10.85
CA LEU A 50 -3.95 17.82 11.79
C LEU A 50 -4.39 19.16 11.18
N ILE A 51 -3.49 19.90 10.54
CA ILE A 51 -3.76 21.18 9.88
C ILE A 51 -4.73 20.99 8.71
N ALA A 52 -4.57 19.93 7.93
CA ALA A 52 -5.47 19.58 6.83
C ALA A 52 -6.84 19.07 7.31
N GLY A 53 -7.01 18.81 8.61
CA GLY A 53 -8.25 18.25 9.17
C GLY A 53 -8.50 16.77 8.82
N VAL A 54 -7.49 16.08 8.28
CA VAL A 54 -7.52 14.63 8.00
C VAL A 54 -7.40 13.82 9.29
N LYS A 55 -6.66 14.35 10.26
CA LYS A 55 -6.51 13.77 11.59
C LYS A 55 -7.28 14.58 12.63
N LYS A 56 -7.80 13.89 13.64
CA LYS A 56 -8.52 14.55 14.74
C LYS A 56 -7.52 15.11 15.74
N LEU A 57 -7.66 16.39 16.09
CA LEU A 57 -6.91 17.01 17.19
C LEU A 57 -7.26 16.31 18.50
N GLN A 58 -6.24 15.86 19.23
CA GLN A 58 -6.40 15.16 20.51
C GLN A 58 -6.31 16.13 21.68
N ASP A 59 -5.33 17.06 21.65
CA ASP A 59 -5.07 18.03 22.71
C ASP A 59 -4.44 19.29 22.12
N GLY A 60 -4.61 20.44 22.82
CA GLY A 60 -4.17 21.75 22.36
C GLY A 60 -5.20 22.52 21.55
N GLN A 61 -4.77 23.62 20.94
CA GLN A 61 -5.59 24.50 20.09
C GLN A 61 -4.94 24.67 18.73
N LEU A 62 -5.75 24.58 17.69
CA LEU A 62 -5.33 24.77 16.30
C LEU A 62 -6.37 25.58 15.53
N ASP A 63 -5.99 26.79 15.18
CA ASP A 63 -6.78 27.65 14.32
C ASP A 63 -6.21 27.64 12.91
N VAL A 64 -7.08 27.41 11.93
CA VAL A 64 -6.75 27.33 10.50
C VAL A 64 -7.62 28.31 9.73
N LEU A 65 -7.00 29.22 8.97
CA LEU A 65 -7.67 30.26 8.18
C LEU A 65 -8.74 31.02 8.97
N GLY A 66 -8.40 31.38 10.23
CA GLY A 66 -9.18 32.27 11.06
C GLY A 66 -10.24 31.61 11.94
N GLY A 67 -10.17 30.32 12.22
CA GLY A 67 -11.03 29.64 13.17
C GLY A 67 -10.57 28.24 13.58
N ALA A 68 -11.13 27.76 14.68
CA ALA A 68 -10.73 26.51 15.30
C ALA A 68 -11.12 25.30 14.46
N ILE A 69 -10.13 24.41 14.21
CA ILE A 69 -10.33 23.16 13.46
C ILE A 69 -11.27 22.19 14.16
N THR A 70 -11.45 22.33 15.46
CA THR A 70 -12.38 21.55 16.29
C THR A 70 -13.85 21.94 16.08
N ASP A 71 -14.13 23.19 15.69
CA ASP A 71 -15.48 23.59 15.31
C ASP A 71 -15.90 22.91 14.00
N ARG A 72 -16.94 22.09 14.07
CA ARG A 72 -17.47 21.36 12.91
C ARG A 72 -17.97 22.30 11.80
N ARG A 73 -18.52 23.46 12.14
CA ARG A 73 -19.03 24.41 11.15
C ARG A 73 -17.87 25.06 10.41
N HIS A 74 -16.86 25.52 11.14
CA HIS A 74 -15.66 26.11 10.56
C HIS A 74 -14.89 25.06 9.72
N ARG A 75 -14.63 23.88 10.25
CA ARG A 75 -13.95 22.80 9.54
C ARG A 75 -14.63 22.46 8.20
N ASN A 76 -15.95 22.37 8.15
CA ASN A 76 -16.67 22.13 6.91
C ASN A 76 -16.54 23.28 5.89
N SER A 77 -16.29 24.51 6.34
CA SER A 77 -16.00 25.64 5.45
C SER A 77 -14.55 25.68 4.98
N LEU A 78 -13.64 24.99 5.67
CA LEU A 78 -12.22 24.93 5.34
C LEU A 78 -11.91 23.96 4.19
N TYR A 79 -12.60 22.82 4.10
CA TYR A 79 -12.28 21.79 3.10
C TYR A 79 -12.19 22.30 1.65
N PRO A 80 -13.05 23.21 1.16
CA PRO A 80 -12.89 23.79 -0.17
C PRO A 80 -11.74 24.79 -0.29
N ARG A 81 -11.14 25.23 0.83
CA ARG A 81 -10.10 26.25 0.89
C ARG A 81 -8.71 25.67 1.14
N ILE A 82 -8.64 24.38 1.44
CA ILE A 82 -7.39 23.66 1.74
C ILE A 82 -7.15 22.62 0.65
N ALA A 83 -5.93 22.55 0.14
CA ALA A 83 -5.44 21.44 -0.62
C ALA A 83 -4.37 20.70 0.17
N PHE A 84 -4.43 19.39 0.19
CA PHE A 84 -3.45 18.51 0.83
C PHE A 84 -2.92 17.48 -0.17
N MET A 85 -1.63 17.51 -0.39
CA MET A 85 -0.92 16.51 -1.18
C MET A 85 -0.09 15.64 -0.22
N PRO A 86 -0.52 14.41 0.05
CA PRO A 86 0.17 13.52 0.98
C PRO A 86 1.46 12.98 0.38
N GLN A 87 2.33 12.49 1.25
CA GLN A 87 3.59 11.84 0.89
C GLN A 87 3.38 10.67 -0.07
N GLY A 88 4.32 10.49 -1.00
CA GLY A 88 4.36 9.39 -1.97
C GLY A 88 3.93 9.79 -3.39
N LEU A 89 4.60 9.18 -4.38
CA LEU A 89 4.39 9.46 -5.79
C LEU A 89 2.98 9.04 -6.26
N GLY A 90 2.09 10.01 -6.33
CA GLY A 90 0.71 9.78 -6.76
C GLY A 90 -0.22 9.20 -5.70
N GLY A 91 0.09 9.37 -4.40
CA GLY A 91 -0.73 8.90 -3.29
C GLY A 91 -2.17 9.44 -3.27
N ASN A 92 -2.41 10.57 -3.94
CA ASN A 92 -3.74 11.16 -4.12
C ASN A 92 -4.35 10.89 -5.50
N LEU A 93 -3.73 10.05 -6.35
CA LEU A 93 -4.19 9.80 -7.72
C LEU A 93 -4.83 8.41 -7.86
N TYR A 94 -5.72 8.29 -8.83
CA TYR A 94 -6.33 7.04 -9.24
C TYR A 94 -5.58 6.47 -10.45
N PRO A 95 -4.83 5.38 -10.31
CA PRO A 95 -3.92 4.87 -11.36
C PRO A 95 -4.62 4.49 -12.66
N GLU A 96 -5.86 3.99 -12.56
CA GLU A 96 -6.64 3.53 -13.71
C GLU A 96 -7.32 4.67 -14.48
N LEU A 97 -7.42 5.86 -13.87
CA LEU A 97 -7.98 7.05 -14.51
C LEU A 97 -6.91 7.78 -15.31
N SER A 98 -7.31 8.40 -16.44
CA SER A 98 -6.43 9.29 -17.20
C SER A 98 -6.13 10.57 -16.42
N ILE A 99 -5.13 11.35 -16.87
CA ILE A 99 -4.81 12.67 -16.33
C ILE A 99 -6.07 13.54 -16.27
N ARG A 100 -6.77 13.66 -17.38
CA ARG A 100 -8.01 14.44 -17.51
C ARG A 100 -9.10 13.95 -16.56
N GLU A 101 -9.25 12.64 -16.44
CA GLU A 101 -10.27 12.04 -15.56
C GLU A 101 -9.96 12.26 -14.08
N ASN A 102 -8.69 12.19 -13.67
CA ASN A 102 -8.28 12.52 -12.30
C ASN A 102 -8.63 13.96 -11.95
N ILE A 103 -8.20 14.93 -12.77
CA ILE A 103 -8.48 16.35 -12.50
C ILE A 103 -9.98 16.62 -12.47
N ARG A 104 -10.75 16.08 -13.42
CA ARG A 104 -12.22 16.25 -13.47
C ARG A 104 -12.92 15.64 -12.26
N PHE A 105 -12.44 14.52 -11.74
CA PHE A 105 -12.97 13.90 -10.53
C PHE A 105 -12.85 14.85 -9.34
N PHE A 106 -11.65 15.40 -9.08
CA PHE A 106 -11.44 16.35 -7.99
C PHE A 106 -12.25 17.64 -8.19
N ALA A 107 -12.25 18.20 -9.41
CA ALA A 107 -13.07 19.37 -9.71
C ALA A 107 -14.57 19.17 -9.36
N THR A 108 -15.11 17.99 -9.70
CA THR A 108 -16.52 17.66 -9.40
C THR A 108 -16.74 17.48 -7.88
N LEU A 109 -15.78 16.90 -7.16
CA LEU A 109 -15.87 16.79 -5.69
C LEU A 109 -15.92 18.15 -5.01
N PHE A 110 -15.16 19.12 -5.50
CA PHE A 110 -15.17 20.50 -5.00
C PHE A 110 -16.33 21.32 -5.54
N GLY A 111 -17.14 20.78 -6.46
CA GLY A 111 -18.38 21.38 -6.92
C GLY A 111 -18.20 22.40 -8.04
N LEU A 112 -17.09 22.36 -8.79
CA LEU A 112 -16.88 23.20 -9.95
C LEU A 112 -17.88 22.84 -11.04
N SER A 113 -18.34 23.85 -11.78
CA SER A 113 -19.11 23.63 -13.01
C SER A 113 -18.25 23.02 -14.11
N LYS A 114 -18.87 22.40 -15.11
CA LYS A 114 -18.12 21.80 -16.24
C LYS A 114 -17.26 22.83 -16.97
N ALA A 115 -17.79 24.03 -17.20
CA ALA A 115 -17.08 25.12 -17.88
C ALA A 115 -15.85 25.59 -17.10
N GLU A 116 -15.99 25.83 -15.78
CA GLU A 116 -14.88 26.19 -14.89
C GLU A 116 -13.82 25.08 -14.83
N CYS A 117 -14.27 23.83 -14.71
CA CYS A 117 -13.37 22.68 -14.73
C CYS A 117 -12.56 22.60 -16.01
N ASP A 118 -13.21 22.69 -17.17
CA ASP A 118 -12.53 22.57 -18.46
C ASP A 118 -11.55 23.73 -18.70
N GLN A 119 -11.91 24.97 -18.30
CA GLN A 119 -11.03 26.16 -18.38
C GLN A 119 -9.79 26.00 -17.49
N ARG A 120 -9.97 25.75 -16.17
CA ARG A 120 -8.87 25.62 -15.22
C ARG A 120 -7.99 24.41 -15.52
N MET A 121 -8.60 23.30 -15.91
CA MET A 121 -7.86 22.09 -16.31
C MET A 121 -6.97 22.37 -17.52
N HIS A 122 -7.47 23.08 -18.53
CA HIS A 122 -6.68 23.44 -19.71
C HIS A 122 -5.45 24.28 -19.32
N SER A 123 -5.64 25.33 -18.50
CA SER A 123 -4.54 26.17 -18.02
C SER A 123 -3.50 25.36 -17.22
N LEU A 124 -3.94 24.49 -16.30
CA LEU A 124 -3.04 23.65 -15.51
C LEU A 124 -2.29 22.62 -16.35
N LEU A 125 -2.95 22.01 -17.34
CA LEU A 125 -2.31 21.05 -18.24
C LEU A 125 -1.26 21.69 -19.13
N LEU A 126 -1.51 22.91 -19.63
CA LEU A 126 -0.53 23.69 -20.38
C LEU A 126 0.68 24.07 -19.51
N ALA A 127 0.44 24.63 -18.32
CA ALA A 127 1.50 25.04 -17.40
C ALA A 127 2.39 23.86 -16.94
N THR A 128 1.86 22.64 -16.94
CA THR A 128 2.57 21.42 -16.53
C THR A 128 3.17 20.62 -17.68
N ASP A 129 2.93 20.99 -18.92
CA ASP A 129 3.27 20.22 -20.15
C ASP A 129 2.66 18.78 -20.11
N LEU A 130 1.46 18.64 -19.52
CA LEU A 130 0.74 17.39 -19.45
C LEU A 130 -0.35 17.23 -20.53
N GLU A 131 -0.66 18.28 -21.29
CA GLU A 131 -1.74 18.30 -22.28
C GLU A 131 -1.63 17.15 -23.29
N ARG A 132 -0.44 16.93 -23.85
CA ARG A 132 -0.18 15.84 -24.83
C ARG A 132 -0.37 14.44 -24.25
N PHE A 133 -0.43 14.30 -22.92
CA PHE A 133 -0.63 13.04 -22.22
C PHE A 133 -1.99 12.96 -21.51
N ALA A 134 -2.89 13.90 -21.76
CA ALA A 134 -4.15 14.06 -21.01
C ALA A 134 -5.00 12.79 -20.91
N GLU A 135 -4.96 11.93 -21.92
CA GLU A 135 -5.70 10.66 -21.95
C GLU A 135 -4.90 9.45 -21.43
N ARG A 136 -3.61 9.65 -21.03
CA ARG A 136 -2.78 8.56 -20.48
C ARG A 136 -3.21 8.24 -19.06
N PRO A 137 -3.39 6.93 -18.69
CA PRO A 137 -3.66 6.51 -17.32
C PRO A 137 -2.56 6.96 -16.36
N ALA A 138 -2.95 7.42 -15.16
CA ALA A 138 -2.01 7.92 -14.15
C ALA A 138 -1.00 6.86 -13.70
N GLY A 139 -1.39 5.59 -13.69
CA GLY A 139 -0.48 4.48 -13.37
C GLY A 139 0.71 4.34 -14.32
N LYS A 140 0.57 4.82 -15.59
CA LYS A 140 1.61 4.76 -16.63
C LYS A 140 2.46 6.02 -16.73
N LEU A 141 2.32 6.97 -15.80
CA LEU A 141 3.08 8.21 -15.75
C LEU A 141 4.42 8.00 -15.03
N SER A 142 5.43 8.79 -15.39
CA SER A 142 6.67 8.89 -14.61
C SER A 142 6.43 9.55 -13.25
N GLY A 143 7.36 9.38 -12.29
CA GLY A 143 7.26 10.00 -10.97
C GLY A 143 7.02 11.51 -11.04
N GLY A 144 7.81 12.24 -11.80
CA GLY A 144 7.65 13.69 -11.98
C GLY A 144 6.30 14.07 -12.64
N MET A 145 5.80 13.27 -13.60
CA MET A 145 4.47 13.50 -14.18
C MET A 145 3.35 13.24 -13.16
N LYS A 146 3.48 12.23 -12.30
CA LYS A 146 2.52 11.96 -11.22
C LYS A 146 2.48 13.12 -10.21
N GLN A 147 3.64 13.67 -9.85
CA GLN A 147 3.71 14.83 -8.95
C GLN A 147 3.04 16.07 -9.58
N LYS A 148 3.34 16.37 -10.85
CA LYS A 148 2.65 17.45 -11.57
C LYS A 148 1.14 17.24 -11.61
N LEU A 149 0.68 16.03 -11.91
CA LEU A 149 -0.76 15.70 -11.89
C LEU A 149 -1.35 15.84 -10.48
N GLY A 150 -0.66 15.37 -9.44
CA GLY A 150 -1.07 15.53 -8.05
C GLY A 150 -1.25 16.99 -7.67
N LEU A 151 -0.32 17.85 -8.10
CA LEU A 151 -0.41 19.29 -7.91
C LEU A 151 -1.58 19.90 -8.69
N CYS A 152 -1.81 19.50 -9.95
CA CYS A 152 -2.99 19.95 -10.72
C CYS A 152 -4.29 19.60 -10.00
N CYS A 153 -4.41 18.37 -9.47
CA CYS A 153 -5.57 17.93 -8.71
C CYS A 153 -5.76 18.74 -7.41
N ALA A 154 -4.66 19.11 -6.76
CA ALA A 154 -4.66 19.92 -5.55
C ALA A 154 -5.02 21.41 -5.83
N LEU A 155 -4.63 21.94 -6.99
CA LEU A 155 -4.85 23.34 -7.33
C LEU A 155 -6.16 23.62 -8.09
N ILE A 156 -6.84 22.62 -8.64
CA ILE A 156 -8.02 22.79 -9.51
C ILE A 156 -9.14 23.59 -8.84
N HIS A 157 -9.28 23.53 -7.52
CA HIS A 157 -10.31 24.23 -6.75
C HIS A 157 -9.82 25.55 -6.13
N GLU A 158 -8.60 26.00 -6.45
CA GLU A 158 -8.00 27.27 -6.02
C GLU A 158 -7.99 27.45 -4.49
N PRO A 159 -7.21 26.65 -3.75
CA PRO A 159 -7.15 26.72 -2.30
C PRO A 159 -6.53 28.02 -1.78
N ASP A 160 -6.83 28.39 -0.52
CA ASP A 160 -6.15 29.47 0.22
C ASP A 160 -4.93 28.95 1.00
N LEU A 161 -4.92 27.63 1.32
CA LEU A 161 -3.83 26.93 1.98
C LEU A 161 -3.47 25.66 1.20
N LEU A 162 -2.24 25.60 0.70
CA LEU A 162 -1.67 24.44 0.01
C LEU A 162 -0.68 23.75 0.95
N ILE A 163 -0.95 22.50 1.28
CA ILE A 163 -0.14 21.66 2.17
C ILE A 163 0.49 20.56 1.32
N LEU A 164 1.80 20.51 1.30
CA LEU A 164 2.58 19.52 0.54
C LEU A 164 3.46 18.70 1.48
N ASP A 165 3.28 17.39 1.46
CA ASP A 165 4.07 16.46 2.28
C ASP A 165 5.09 15.74 1.39
N GLU A 166 6.34 16.17 1.46
CA GLU A 166 7.46 15.68 0.66
C GLU A 166 7.16 15.60 -0.85
N PRO A 167 6.72 16.70 -1.49
CA PRO A 167 6.20 16.67 -2.85
C PRO A 167 7.23 16.29 -3.91
N THR A 168 8.52 16.46 -3.63
CA THR A 168 9.61 16.27 -4.59
C THR A 168 10.51 15.08 -4.25
N THR A 169 10.20 14.34 -3.19
CA THR A 169 10.96 13.15 -2.80
C THR A 169 10.87 12.07 -3.88
N GLY A 170 12.04 11.56 -4.32
CA GLY A 170 12.16 10.61 -5.41
C GLY A 170 11.91 11.22 -6.81
N VAL A 171 11.92 12.53 -6.95
CA VAL A 171 11.82 13.24 -8.24
C VAL A 171 13.20 13.73 -8.67
N ASP A 172 13.51 13.60 -9.95
CA ASP A 172 14.77 14.07 -10.51
C ASP A 172 14.90 15.61 -10.47
N PRO A 173 16.12 16.18 -10.47
CA PRO A 173 16.35 17.60 -10.26
C PRO A 173 15.64 18.51 -11.28
N LEU A 174 15.60 18.11 -12.55
CA LEU A 174 14.92 18.91 -13.58
C LEU A 174 13.42 18.95 -13.35
N SER A 175 12.82 17.80 -13.04
CA SER A 175 11.40 17.70 -12.71
C SER A 175 11.06 18.44 -11.41
N ARG A 176 11.97 18.41 -10.41
CA ARG A 176 11.87 19.17 -9.16
C ARG A 176 11.87 20.68 -9.42
N ARG A 177 12.82 21.18 -10.17
CA ARG A 177 12.89 22.61 -10.56
C ARG A 177 11.59 23.05 -11.24
N ARG A 178 11.12 22.32 -12.26
CA ARG A 178 9.88 22.63 -12.97
C ARG A 178 8.64 22.56 -12.07
N PHE A 179 8.62 21.70 -11.05
CA PHE A 179 7.56 21.64 -10.04
C PHE A 179 7.50 22.95 -9.23
N TRP A 180 8.64 23.42 -8.75
CA TRP A 180 8.70 24.66 -7.97
C TRP A 180 8.42 25.91 -8.82
N GLU A 181 8.88 25.96 -10.06
CA GLU A 181 8.54 27.02 -11.02
C GLU A 181 7.01 27.10 -11.22
N LEU A 182 6.34 25.97 -11.33
CA LEU A 182 4.87 25.93 -11.43
C LEU A 182 4.19 26.46 -10.16
N VAL A 183 4.66 26.05 -8.97
CA VAL A 183 4.11 26.56 -7.70
C VAL A 183 4.28 28.08 -7.59
N GLU A 184 5.46 28.60 -7.96
CA GLU A 184 5.71 30.05 -7.97
C GLU A 184 4.87 30.81 -9.01
N THR A 185 4.64 30.24 -10.18
CA THR A 185 3.75 30.83 -11.20
C THR A 185 2.33 30.98 -10.63
N VAL A 186 1.79 29.91 -10.03
CA VAL A 186 0.45 29.95 -9.40
C VAL A 186 0.40 30.95 -8.25
N ARG A 187 1.46 31.06 -7.43
CA ARG A 187 1.52 32.05 -6.35
C ARG A 187 1.62 33.50 -6.87
N GLY A 188 2.34 33.72 -7.97
CA GLY A 188 2.41 35.02 -8.61
C GLY A 188 1.03 35.55 -9.00
N GLU A 189 0.15 34.67 -9.44
CA GLU A 189 -1.25 34.99 -9.76
C GLU A 189 -2.13 35.11 -8.48
N ARG A 190 -1.72 34.46 -7.36
CA ARG A 190 -2.49 34.39 -6.10
C ARG A 190 -1.59 34.67 -4.88
N PRO A 191 -1.22 35.92 -4.61
CA PRO A 191 -0.32 36.27 -3.49
C PRO A 191 -0.84 35.87 -2.09
N GLN A 192 -2.14 35.64 -1.96
CA GLN A 192 -2.78 35.23 -0.70
C GLN A 192 -2.61 33.73 -0.40
N LEU A 193 -2.16 32.91 -1.38
CA LEU A 193 -1.95 31.49 -1.20
C LEU A 193 -0.86 31.22 -0.18
N THR A 194 -1.25 30.64 0.95
CA THR A 194 -0.31 30.18 1.99
C THR A 194 0.20 28.79 1.59
N LEU A 195 1.50 28.60 1.65
CA LEU A 195 2.17 27.35 1.30
C LEU A 195 2.86 26.76 2.53
N LEU A 196 2.52 25.52 2.89
CA LEU A 196 3.18 24.74 3.94
C LEU A 196 3.73 23.46 3.36
N VAL A 197 5.05 23.28 3.41
CA VAL A 197 5.77 22.18 2.76
C VAL A 197 6.60 21.42 3.76
N ALA A 198 6.33 20.15 3.97
CA ALA A 198 7.29 19.26 4.59
C ALA A 198 8.28 18.79 3.52
N THR A 199 9.57 18.91 3.76
CA THR A 199 10.62 18.47 2.84
C THR A 199 11.81 17.89 3.59
N ALA A 200 12.46 16.90 2.97
CA ALA A 200 13.74 16.36 3.39
C ALA A 200 14.93 17.10 2.75
N TYR A 201 14.66 18.02 1.80
CA TYR A 201 15.68 18.80 1.10
C TYR A 201 15.85 20.17 1.76
N MET A 202 16.97 20.35 2.43
CA MET A 202 17.25 21.62 3.12
C MET A 202 17.40 22.81 2.15
N GLU A 203 17.91 22.55 0.94
CA GLU A 203 18.04 23.56 -0.12
C GLU A 203 16.66 24.09 -0.57
N GLU A 204 15.61 23.28 -0.51
CA GLU A 204 14.24 23.75 -0.75
C GLU A 204 13.75 24.64 0.39
N ALA A 205 13.99 24.22 1.63
CA ALA A 205 13.57 24.97 2.82
C ALA A 205 14.27 26.34 2.93
N GLU A 206 15.51 26.45 2.44
CA GLU A 206 16.25 27.73 2.38
C GLU A 206 15.57 28.76 1.46
N GLN A 207 14.82 28.31 0.46
CA GLN A 207 14.09 29.19 -0.46
C GLN A 207 12.78 29.74 0.12
N PHE A 208 12.31 29.19 1.24
CA PHE A 208 11.06 29.62 1.88
C PHE A 208 11.30 30.74 2.88
N GLU A 209 10.25 31.53 3.11
CA GLU A 209 10.31 32.69 4.00
C GLU A 209 10.43 32.29 5.47
N HIS A 210 9.64 31.28 5.88
CA HIS A 210 9.61 30.71 7.21
C HIS A 210 10.04 29.26 7.25
N CYS A 211 10.62 28.85 8.36
CA CYS A 211 10.97 27.45 8.61
C CYS A 211 10.56 27.02 10.02
N LEU A 212 9.96 25.84 10.11
CA LEU A 212 9.66 25.11 11.32
C LEU A 212 10.58 23.88 11.38
N MET A 213 11.37 23.76 12.43
CA MET A 213 12.29 22.63 12.63
C MET A 213 11.74 21.68 13.68
N LEU A 214 11.45 20.45 13.29
CA LEU A 214 10.85 19.43 14.14
C LEU A 214 11.86 18.31 14.43
N ASP A 215 12.01 17.93 15.70
CA ASP A 215 12.76 16.75 16.10
C ASP A 215 12.01 15.98 17.21
N ARG A 216 11.90 14.66 17.07
CA ARG A 216 11.26 13.76 18.03
C ARG A 216 9.91 14.26 18.56
N GLY A 217 9.10 14.82 17.67
CA GLY A 217 7.78 15.33 18.00
C GLY A 217 7.75 16.72 18.65
N THR A 218 8.89 17.39 18.86
CA THR A 218 9.02 18.72 19.43
C THR A 218 9.45 19.74 18.38
N LEU A 219 9.01 21.00 18.51
CA LEU A 219 9.46 22.10 17.67
C LEU A 219 10.74 22.67 18.27
N ILE A 220 11.89 22.40 17.65
CA ILE A 220 13.20 22.83 18.14
C ILE A 220 13.57 24.26 17.70
N ALA A 221 13.04 24.72 16.55
CA ALA A 221 13.20 26.09 16.09
C ALA A 221 12.02 26.53 15.22
N ASN A 222 11.69 27.82 15.24
CA ASN A 222 10.61 28.45 14.47
C ASN A 222 11.00 29.92 14.19
N GLY A 223 11.05 30.31 12.90
CA GLY A 223 11.40 31.67 12.53
C GLY A 223 11.60 31.87 11.03
N LEU A 224 12.14 33.03 10.66
CA LEU A 224 12.53 33.28 9.27
C LEU A 224 13.70 32.39 8.89
N SER A 225 13.63 31.75 7.72
CA SER A 225 14.68 30.80 7.25
C SER A 225 16.08 31.44 7.26
N ARG A 226 16.18 32.73 6.90
CA ARG A 226 17.43 33.47 6.91
C ARG A 226 18.00 33.68 8.32
N GLU A 227 17.15 33.97 9.31
CA GLU A 227 17.56 34.15 10.69
C GLU A 227 18.03 32.84 11.31
N LEU A 228 17.30 31.75 11.04
CA LEU A 228 17.68 30.43 11.50
C LEU A 228 19.00 29.98 10.87
N ALA A 229 19.20 30.18 9.58
CA ALA A 229 20.47 29.89 8.91
C ALA A 229 21.65 30.73 9.45
N ALA A 230 21.41 32.00 9.79
CA ALA A 230 22.42 32.91 10.38
C ALA A 230 22.88 32.51 11.81
N ALA A 231 22.18 31.55 12.46
CA ALA A 231 22.60 31.01 13.75
C ALA A 231 23.91 30.21 13.66
N THR A 232 24.34 29.84 12.45
CA THR A 232 25.60 29.12 12.20
C THR A 232 26.54 29.92 11.30
N PRO A 233 27.88 29.75 11.42
CA PRO A 233 28.86 30.49 10.62
C PRO A 233 28.76 30.27 9.11
N SER A 234 28.25 29.10 8.68
CA SER A 234 28.09 28.76 7.27
C SER A 234 26.88 29.42 6.61
N GLY A 235 25.89 29.88 7.41
CA GLY A 235 24.64 30.44 6.91
C GLY A 235 23.73 29.42 6.21
N LYS A 236 23.89 28.13 6.51
CA LYS A 236 23.08 27.03 5.91
C LYS A 236 22.13 26.45 6.92
N LEU A 237 20.92 26.06 6.46
CA LEU A 237 19.89 25.43 7.31
C LEU A 237 20.29 24.04 7.79
N ASP A 238 21.10 23.28 7.05
CA ASP A 238 21.60 21.96 7.46
C ASP A 238 22.40 22.05 8.78
N GLU A 239 23.35 22.97 8.85
CA GLU A 239 24.16 23.19 10.06
C GLU A 239 23.32 23.80 11.19
N ALA A 240 22.41 24.73 10.84
CA ALA A 240 21.49 25.30 11.81
C ALA A 240 20.58 24.23 12.45
N PHE A 241 20.06 23.32 11.65
CA PHE A 241 19.25 22.20 12.16
C PHE A 241 20.03 21.36 13.17
N THR A 242 21.25 20.97 12.82
CA THR A 242 22.15 20.22 13.72
C THR A 242 22.49 21.02 14.99
N HIS A 243 22.69 22.32 14.88
CA HIS A 243 22.93 23.22 16.01
C HIS A 243 21.72 23.24 16.99
N PHE A 244 20.50 23.35 16.48
CA PHE A 244 19.29 23.37 17.30
C PHE A 244 18.91 22.01 17.88
N GLN A 245 19.41 20.89 17.33
CA GLN A 245 19.23 19.55 17.93
C GLN A 245 19.97 19.36 19.26
N GLY A 246 21.01 20.20 19.58
CA GLY A 246 21.74 20.15 20.84
C GLY A 246 22.89 19.14 20.89
N ASP A 247 23.53 19.04 22.05
CA ASP A 247 24.86 18.41 22.25
C ASP A 247 25.02 16.92 21.86
N GLY A 248 24.00 16.23 21.45
CA GLY A 248 24.12 14.83 21.01
C GLY A 248 24.58 14.64 19.56
N ALA A 249 24.50 15.68 18.72
CA ALA A 249 24.83 15.61 17.30
C ALA A 249 26.24 16.11 16.96
N HIS A 250 26.87 16.80 17.90
CA HIS A 250 28.20 17.46 17.68
C HIS A 250 29.41 16.55 17.87
N ASP A 251 29.28 15.33 18.39
CA ASP A 251 30.44 14.45 18.70
C ASP A 251 31.06 13.77 17.47
N LYS A 252 30.42 13.84 16.29
CA LYS A 252 30.99 13.23 15.08
C LYS A 252 31.72 14.30 14.24
N PRO A 253 32.99 14.08 13.90
CA PRO A 253 33.75 15.02 13.05
C PRO A 253 33.09 15.18 11.67
N PRO A 254 33.22 16.30 10.99
CA PRO A 254 32.68 16.50 9.65
C PRO A 254 33.12 15.37 8.71
N LEU A 255 32.24 14.99 7.80
CA LEU A 255 32.50 13.89 6.86
C LEU A 255 33.60 14.32 5.88
N VAL A 256 34.81 13.79 6.05
CA VAL A 256 35.95 14.01 5.15
C VAL A 256 36.07 12.78 4.24
N ILE A 257 36.13 13.00 2.93
CA ILE A 257 36.36 11.94 1.95
C ILE A 257 37.86 11.91 1.60
N PRO A 258 38.60 10.90 2.09
CA PRO A 258 40.00 10.78 1.73
C PRO A 258 40.15 10.55 0.22
N PRO A 259 41.14 11.15 -0.43
CA PRO A 259 41.41 10.85 -1.83
C PRO A 259 41.72 9.37 -2.00
N ARG A 260 41.27 8.80 -3.11
CA ARG A 260 41.60 7.40 -3.45
C ARG A 260 43.13 7.32 -3.72
N GLU A 261 43.82 6.40 -3.05
CA GLU A 261 45.17 6.03 -3.41
C GLU A 261 45.15 5.28 -4.75
N SER A 262 45.45 5.96 -5.84
CA SER A 262 45.45 5.39 -7.18
C SER A 262 46.68 4.49 -7.38
N THR A 263 46.55 3.19 -7.12
CA THR A 263 47.66 2.26 -7.27
C THR A 263 47.49 1.21 -8.36
N SER A 264 46.33 1.09 -9.02
CA SER A 264 46.21 0.13 -10.12
C SER A 264 45.32 0.62 -11.25
N ALA A 265 45.74 0.33 -12.48
CA ALA A 265 44.95 0.47 -13.70
C ALA A 265 43.83 -0.63 -13.81
N ASP A 266 43.60 -1.40 -12.73
CA ASP A 266 42.66 -2.49 -12.73
C ASP A 266 41.21 -2.01 -12.74
N ILE A 267 40.49 -2.39 -13.77
CA ILE A 267 39.07 -2.11 -13.95
C ILE A 267 38.26 -3.18 -13.23
N ALA A 268 37.36 -2.76 -12.33
CA ALA A 268 36.44 -3.67 -11.64
C ALA A 268 35.14 -3.90 -12.43
N ILE A 269 34.62 -2.84 -13.04
CA ILE A 269 33.37 -2.89 -13.84
C ILE A 269 33.64 -2.21 -15.17
N GLU A 270 33.26 -2.87 -16.26
CA GLU A 270 33.40 -2.35 -17.62
C GLU A 270 32.09 -2.60 -18.39
N ALA A 271 31.59 -1.60 -19.07
CA ALA A 271 30.44 -1.70 -19.96
C ALA A 271 30.81 -1.09 -21.32
N HIS A 272 30.54 -1.84 -22.41
CA HIS A 272 30.76 -1.40 -23.78
C HIS A 272 29.48 -1.49 -24.57
N ASP A 273 29.01 -0.37 -25.09
CA ASP A 273 27.83 -0.21 -25.94
C ASP A 273 26.59 -0.97 -25.45
N LEU A 274 26.47 -1.02 -24.12
CA LEU A 274 25.42 -1.78 -23.45
C LEU A 274 24.06 -1.29 -23.86
N THR A 275 23.25 -2.17 -24.44
CA THR A 275 21.89 -1.85 -24.89
C THR A 275 20.89 -2.87 -24.37
N LEU A 276 19.76 -2.39 -23.86
CA LEU A 276 18.65 -3.23 -23.41
C LEU A 276 17.33 -2.70 -23.94
N ARG A 277 16.59 -3.57 -24.63
CA ARG A 277 15.27 -3.28 -25.21
C ARG A 277 14.18 -4.16 -24.59
N PHE A 278 13.00 -3.56 -24.40
CA PHE A 278 11.75 -4.23 -24.01
C PHE A 278 10.74 -4.02 -25.15
N GLY A 279 10.65 -4.95 -26.08
CA GLY A 279 9.92 -4.76 -27.33
C GLY A 279 10.45 -3.54 -28.09
N ASP A 280 9.60 -2.57 -28.37
CA ASP A 280 9.96 -1.34 -29.09
C ASP A 280 10.63 -0.28 -28.18
N PHE A 281 10.59 -0.48 -26.87
CA PHE A 281 11.15 0.47 -25.91
C PHE A 281 12.61 0.16 -25.60
N THR A 282 13.51 1.14 -25.85
CA THR A 282 14.93 1.03 -25.51
C THR A 282 15.19 1.69 -24.15
N ALA A 283 15.42 0.89 -23.10
CA ALA A 283 15.65 1.35 -21.75
C ALA A 283 17.11 1.79 -21.50
N VAL A 284 18.06 1.14 -22.15
CA VAL A 284 19.49 1.44 -22.12
C VAL A 284 20.00 1.43 -23.57
N ASN A 285 20.73 2.46 -23.99
CA ASN A 285 21.08 2.68 -25.39
C ASN A 285 22.56 3.04 -25.51
N LYS A 286 23.39 2.06 -25.88
CA LYS A 286 24.84 2.19 -26.11
C LYS A 286 25.59 2.85 -24.93
N VAL A 287 25.35 2.38 -23.74
CA VAL A 287 25.99 2.88 -22.52
C VAL A 287 27.38 2.27 -22.39
N SER A 288 28.42 3.10 -22.28
CA SER A 288 29.81 2.71 -22.10
C SER A 288 30.43 3.46 -20.92
N PHE A 289 31.08 2.73 -20.00
CA PHE A 289 31.84 3.28 -18.89
C PHE A 289 32.78 2.22 -18.29
N ALA A 290 33.78 2.70 -17.53
CA ALA A 290 34.69 1.85 -16.79
C ALA A 290 34.88 2.40 -15.37
N ILE A 291 34.88 1.49 -14.37
CA ILE A 291 35.04 1.82 -12.94
C ILE A 291 36.26 1.08 -12.42
N GLY A 292 37.20 1.82 -11.82
CA GLY A 292 38.40 1.28 -11.23
C GLY A 292 38.15 0.58 -9.89
N ARG A 293 39.10 -0.29 -9.48
CA ARG A 293 39.01 -0.96 -8.17
C ARG A 293 39.04 0.05 -7.02
N GLY A 294 38.21 -0.11 -6.02
CA GLY A 294 38.11 0.76 -4.87
C GLY A 294 37.50 2.15 -5.17
N GLU A 295 36.98 2.38 -6.38
CA GLU A 295 36.33 3.63 -6.77
C GLU A 295 34.91 3.69 -6.24
N ILE A 296 34.47 4.87 -5.75
CA ILE A 296 33.08 5.18 -5.49
C ILE A 296 32.56 5.91 -6.73
N PHE A 297 31.77 5.22 -7.54
CA PHE A 297 31.23 5.71 -8.80
C PHE A 297 29.74 5.97 -8.70
N GLY A 298 29.33 7.19 -8.98
CA GLY A 298 27.94 7.63 -8.93
C GLY A 298 27.25 7.60 -10.30
N PHE A 299 26.06 7.05 -10.37
CA PHE A 299 25.19 7.09 -11.55
C PHE A 299 24.06 8.07 -11.29
N LEU A 300 24.15 9.25 -11.89
CA LEU A 300 23.20 10.34 -11.72
C LEU A 300 22.29 10.47 -12.94
N GLY A 301 21.00 10.62 -12.74
CA GLY A 301 20.09 10.73 -13.89
C GLY A 301 18.64 10.86 -13.49
N SER A 302 17.82 11.33 -14.44
CA SER A 302 16.37 11.43 -14.25
C SER A 302 15.71 10.08 -13.97
N ASN A 303 14.54 10.10 -13.35
CA ASN A 303 13.78 8.88 -13.10
C ASN A 303 13.38 8.21 -14.41
N GLY A 304 13.55 6.88 -14.47
CA GLY A 304 13.26 6.11 -15.69
C GLY A 304 14.30 6.22 -16.80
N CYS A 305 15.46 6.87 -16.56
CA CYS A 305 16.53 6.99 -17.57
C CYS A 305 17.34 5.70 -17.78
N GLY A 306 17.05 4.61 -17.03
CA GLY A 306 17.71 3.32 -17.22
C GLY A 306 18.75 2.94 -16.15
N LYS A 307 18.95 3.73 -15.06
CA LYS A 307 19.92 3.43 -13.98
C LYS A 307 19.75 2.03 -13.39
N THR A 308 18.60 1.76 -12.79
CA THR A 308 18.27 0.44 -12.20
C THR A 308 18.39 -0.68 -13.24
N THR A 309 18.00 -0.42 -14.49
CA THR A 309 18.08 -1.40 -15.57
C THR A 309 19.52 -1.75 -15.90
N THR A 310 20.41 -0.72 -15.98
CA THR A 310 21.86 -0.91 -16.18
C THR A 310 22.46 -1.73 -15.03
N MET A 311 22.10 -1.43 -13.78
CA MET A 311 22.57 -2.17 -12.60
C MET A 311 22.13 -3.64 -12.63
N LYS A 312 20.89 -3.93 -13.05
CA LYS A 312 20.39 -5.30 -13.22
C LYS A 312 21.13 -6.07 -14.29
N VAL A 313 21.58 -5.42 -15.35
CA VAL A 313 22.43 -6.07 -16.35
C VAL A 313 23.82 -6.38 -15.78
N LEU A 314 24.43 -5.43 -15.07
CA LEU A 314 25.75 -5.65 -14.43
C LEU A 314 25.73 -6.73 -13.36
N THR A 315 24.62 -6.91 -12.65
CA THR A 315 24.45 -7.99 -11.66
C THR A 315 24.10 -9.34 -12.29
N GLY A 316 23.93 -9.40 -13.64
CA GLY A 316 23.48 -10.62 -14.34
C GLY A 316 22.03 -11.00 -14.06
N LEU A 317 21.23 -10.10 -13.47
CA LEU A 317 19.78 -10.33 -13.28
C LEU A 317 19.00 -10.20 -14.59
N MET A 318 19.55 -9.46 -15.55
CA MET A 318 18.95 -9.28 -16.88
C MET A 318 20.03 -9.42 -17.96
N PRO A 319 19.77 -10.14 -19.06
CA PRO A 319 20.71 -10.21 -20.18
C PRO A 319 20.68 -8.89 -20.97
N ALA A 320 21.83 -8.42 -21.44
CA ALA A 320 21.89 -7.34 -22.42
C ALA A 320 21.32 -7.79 -23.77
N THR A 321 20.68 -6.86 -24.51
CA THR A 321 20.24 -7.13 -25.88
C THR A 321 21.42 -7.00 -26.87
N GLU A 322 22.28 -5.98 -26.67
CA GLU A 322 23.48 -5.73 -27.47
C GLU A 322 24.59 -5.21 -26.55
N GLY A 323 25.83 -5.27 -26.99
CA GLY A 323 26.99 -4.84 -26.23
C GLY A 323 27.46 -5.88 -25.21
N SER A 324 28.37 -5.50 -24.33
CA SER A 324 28.92 -6.39 -23.31
C SER A 324 29.20 -5.66 -21.99
N ALA A 325 29.13 -6.41 -20.92
CA ALA A 325 29.56 -5.96 -19.60
C ALA A 325 30.55 -6.96 -19.02
N LYS A 326 31.59 -6.45 -18.34
CA LYS A 326 32.53 -7.28 -17.60
C LYS A 326 32.57 -6.86 -16.14
N LEU A 327 32.68 -7.84 -15.28
CA LEU A 327 32.76 -7.67 -13.85
C LEU A 327 33.98 -8.44 -13.32
N LEU A 328 34.89 -7.71 -12.69
CA LEU A 328 36.19 -8.26 -12.23
C LEU A 328 36.95 -9.01 -13.35
N GLY A 329 36.94 -8.45 -14.57
CA GLY A 329 37.60 -8.97 -15.76
C GLY A 329 36.86 -10.12 -16.49
N LYS A 330 35.73 -10.61 -15.93
CA LYS A 330 34.90 -11.67 -16.57
C LYS A 330 33.64 -11.07 -17.18
N THR A 331 33.23 -11.57 -18.33
CA THR A 331 31.95 -11.21 -18.95
C THR A 331 30.81 -11.62 -18.03
N VAL A 332 29.85 -10.69 -17.83
CA VAL A 332 28.67 -10.94 -16.99
C VAL A 332 27.80 -12.01 -17.62
N ASP A 333 27.60 -13.10 -16.91
CA ASP A 333 26.69 -14.20 -17.27
C ASP A 333 25.74 -14.47 -16.10
N ALA A 334 24.45 -14.53 -16.41
CA ALA A 334 23.40 -14.85 -15.42
C ALA A 334 23.60 -16.23 -14.75
N LYS A 335 24.32 -17.15 -15.41
CA LYS A 335 24.61 -18.51 -14.91
C LYS A 335 25.88 -18.58 -14.06
N ASP A 336 26.76 -17.58 -14.11
CA ASP A 336 28.00 -17.57 -13.32
C ASP A 336 27.74 -17.13 -11.87
N LEU A 337 27.33 -18.08 -11.04
CA LEU A 337 27.10 -17.90 -9.61
C LEU A 337 28.38 -17.51 -8.85
N ALA A 338 29.56 -17.95 -9.31
CA ALA A 338 30.82 -17.67 -8.64
C ALA A 338 31.18 -16.17 -8.71
N THR A 339 31.02 -15.55 -9.88
CA THR A 339 31.19 -14.11 -10.03
C THR A 339 30.12 -13.33 -9.30
N ARG A 340 28.86 -13.79 -9.30
CA ARG A 340 27.77 -13.13 -8.56
C ARG A 340 27.99 -13.13 -7.04
N LYS A 341 28.58 -14.18 -6.47
CA LYS A 341 28.94 -14.25 -5.04
C LYS A 341 30.03 -13.24 -4.64
N ARG A 342 30.72 -12.59 -5.59
CA ARG A 342 31.69 -11.51 -5.33
C ARG A 342 31.08 -10.11 -5.39
N VAL A 343 29.75 -10.03 -5.61
CA VAL A 343 28.99 -8.78 -5.75
C VAL A 343 27.95 -8.68 -4.67
N GLY A 344 27.97 -7.58 -3.93
CA GLY A 344 26.86 -7.18 -3.05
C GLY A 344 25.87 -6.32 -3.83
N PHE A 345 24.59 -6.53 -3.64
CA PHE A 345 23.53 -5.76 -4.29
C PHE A 345 22.51 -5.26 -3.28
N MET A 346 22.18 -3.99 -3.35
CA MET A 346 21.12 -3.36 -2.57
C MET A 346 20.13 -2.70 -3.52
N SER A 347 18.88 -3.13 -3.49
CA SER A 347 17.80 -2.57 -4.31
C SER A 347 17.20 -1.33 -3.68
N GLN A 348 16.58 -0.48 -4.49
CA GLN A 348 15.90 0.76 -4.07
C GLN A 348 14.80 0.50 -3.02
N SER A 349 14.00 -0.55 -3.18
CA SER A 349 13.00 -0.93 -2.20
C SER A 349 13.58 -1.91 -1.18
N PHE A 350 13.15 -1.79 0.08
CA PHE A 350 13.52 -2.76 1.12
C PHE A 350 13.08 -4.17 0.70
N SER A 351 14.03 -5.04 0.44
CA SER A 351 13.84 -6.37 -0.12
C SER A 351 14.05 -7.51 0.89
N LEU A 352 14.28 -7.16 2.16
CA LEU A 352 14.45 -8.12 3.25
C LEU A 352 13.11 -8.53 3.85
N TYR A 353 13.10 -9.64 4.59
CA TYR A 353 11.88 -10.17 5.20
C TYR A 353 11.49 -9.35 6.43
N GLY A 354 10.42 -8.58 6.33
CA GLY A 354 9.95 -7.66 7.38
C GLY A 354 9.56 -8.34 8.69
N GLU A 355 9.09 -9.59 8.62
CA GLU A 355 8.68 -10.40 9.78
C GLU A 355 9.88 -11.00 10.53
N LEU A 356 11.04 -11.10 9.88
CA LEU A 356 12.27 -11.60 10.51
C LEU A 356 13.00 -10.48 11.25
N SER A 357 13.63 -10.82 12.37
CA SER A 357 14.49 -9.89 13.09
C SER A 357 15.74 -9.53 12.25
N VAL A 358 16.45 -8.49 12.68
CA VAL A 358 17.75 -8.09 12.08
C VAL A 358 18.69 -9.28 12.02
N ARG A 359 18.89 -9.97 13.14
CA ARG A 359 19.76 -11.15 13.26
C ARG A 359 19.28 -12.30 12.37
N GLN A 360 17.98 -12.56 12.31
CA GLN A 360 17.41 -13.62 11.48
C GLN A 360 17.59 -13.34 9.98
N ASN A 361 17.43 -12.08 9.54
CA ASN A 361 17.71 -11.69 8.16
C ASN A 361 19.17 -11.94 7.80
N LEU A 362 20.12 -11.53 8.65
CA LEU A 362 21.55 -11.78 8.43
C LEU A 362 21.85 -13.28 8.40
N ALA A 363 21.28 -14.06 9.32
CA ALA A 363 21.49 -15.52 9.36
C ALA A 363 20.93 -16.23 8.12
N LEU A 364 19.76 -15.82 7.64
CA LEU A 364 19.18 -16.35 6.40
C LEU A 364 20.09 -16.07 5.19
N HIS A 365 20.57 -14.83 5.06
CA HIS A 365 21.42 -14.47 3.94
C HIS A 365 22.83 -15.11 4.02
N ALA A 366 23.36 -15.32 5.25
CA ALA A 366 24.58 -16.10 5.42
C ALA A 366 24.45 -17.52 4.85
N GLN A 367 23.29 -18.17 5.06
CA GLN A 367 23.01 -19.48 4.46
C GLN A 367 22.85 -19.39 2.93
N LEU A 368 22.16 -18.36 2.41
CA LEU A 368 21.97 -18.15 0.97
C LEU A 368 23.29 -17.90 0.22
N PHE A 369 24.25 -17.26 0.88
CA PHE A 369 25.60 -17.04 0.33
C PHE A 369 26.57 -18.20 0.60
N ASP A 370 26.11 -19.32 1.20
CA ASP A 370 26.90 -20.49 1.58
C ASP A 370 28.10 -20.14 2.50
N LEU A 371 27.92 -19.22 3.44
CA LEU A 371 28.95 -18.96 4.45
C LEU A 371 29.11 -20.18 5.34
N PRO A 372 30.37 -20.60 5.64
CA PRO A 372 30.63 -21.68 6.59
C PRO A 372 29.96 -21.42 7.94
N LYS A 373 29.32 -22.43 8.52
CA LYS A 373 28.63 -22.29 9.83
C LYS A 373 29.52 -21.75 10.94
N ALA A 374 30.82 -22.09 10.90
CA ALA A 374 31.79 -21.61 11.85
C ALA A 374 32.04 -20.08 11.76
N ASP A 375 31.94 -19.52 10.56
CA ASP A 375 32.25 -18.11 10.30
C ASP A 375 30.99 -17.23 10.35
N SER A 376 29.82 -17.80 10.11
CA SER A 376 28.56 -17.04 9.99
C SER A 376 28.17 -16.30 11.28
N GLY A 377 28.27 -16.97 12.43
CA GLY A 377 27.94 -16.36 13.73
C GLY A 377 28.83 -15.15 14.05
N PRO A 378 30.17 -15.31 14.11
CA PRO A 378 31.08 -14.20 14.34
C PRO A 378 30.91 -13.05 13.34
N ARG A 379 30.67 -13.36 12.05
CA ARG A 379 30.46 -12.35 11.01
C ARG A 379 29.18 -11.57 11.18
N ILE A 380 28.10 -12.22 11.62
CA ILE A 380 26.82 -11.57 11.93
C ILE A 380 27.00 -10.62 13.10
N ASP A 381 27.66 -11.06 14.18
CA ASP A 381 27.90 -10.22 15.35
C ASP A 381 28.79 -9.02 15.03
N GLU A 382 29.85 -9.21 14.23
CA GLU A 382 30.69 -8.13 13.71
C GLU A 382 29.86 -7.07 12.96
N LEU A 383 28.96 -7.53 12.05
CA LEU A 383 28.14 -6.61 11.25
C LEU A 383 27.09 -5.90 12.11
N ILE A 384 26.45 -6.59 13.05
CA ILE A 384 25.50 -5.97 13.98
C ILE A 384 26.20 -4.84 14.77
N GLN A 385 27.39 -5.06 15.24
CA GLN A 385 28.16 -4.05 15.95
C GLN A 385 28.60 -2.91 15.02
N ARG A 386 29.19 -3.23 13.87
CA ARG A 386 29.73 -2.25 12.91
C ARG A 386 28.66 -1.33 12.33
N PHE A 387 27.47 -1.86 12.09
CA PHE A 387 26.35 -1.11 11.51
C PHE A 387 25.43 -0.51 12.59
N GLU A 388 25.84 -0.54 13.86
CA GLU A 388 25.08 0.01 15.00
C GLU A 388 23.65 -0.54 15.08
N LEU A 389 23.49 -1.85 14.88
CA LEU A 389 22.20 -2.55 14.91
C LEU A 389 21.97 -3.34 16.21
N GLY A 390 22.86 -3.18 17.21
CA GLY A 390 22.83 -3.97 18.45
C GLY A 390 21.52 -3.86 19.21
N ASP A 391 21.03 -2.63 19.43
CA ASP A 391 19.82 -2.35 20.21
C ASP A 391 18.54 -2.89 19.57
N VAL A 392 18.57 -3.15 18.25
CA VAL A 392 17.44 -3.61 17.45
C VAL A 392 17.65 -5.00 16.86
N ALA A 393 18.69 -5.73 17.29
CA ALA A 393 19.10 -6.99 16.70
C ALA A 393 17.99 -8.05 16.66
N GLU A 394 17.13 -8.07 17.68
CA GLU A 394 16.02 -9.03 17.81
C GLU A 394 14.66 -8.45 17.38
N GLN A 395 14.61 -7.18 16.94
CA GLN A 395 13.36 -6.56 16.49
C GLN A 395 13.05 -6.96 15.03
N PRO A 396 11.75 -7.12 14.66
CA PRO A 396 11.34 -7.33 13.27
C PRO A 396 11.80 -6.18 12.38
N SER A 397 12.43 -6.52 11.27
CA SER A 397 13.03 -5.51 10.39
C SER A 397 12.01 -4.59 9.71
N GLY A 398 10.75 -5.03 9.58
CA GLY A 398 9.65 -4.22 9.06
C GLY A 398 9.21 -3.07 9.98
N GLU A 399 9.50 -3.16 11.28
CA GLU A 399 9.14 -2.14 12.28
C GLU A 399 10.24 -1.09 12.48
N LEU A 400 11.42 -1.30 11.90
CA LEU A 400 12.55 -0.39 12.05
C LEU A 400 12.33 0.93 11.28
N PRO A 401 12.85 2.05 11.78
CA PRO A 401 13.00 3.27 11.00
C PRO A 401 13.77 3.05 9.70
N LEU A 402 13.48 3.86 8.68
CA LEU A 402 14.04 3.67 7.35
C LEU A 402 15.58 3.66 7.34
N GLY A 403 16.23 4.56 8.08
CA GLY A 403 17.70 4.60 8.19
C GLY A 403 18.30 3.30 8.72
N LEU A 404 17.70 2.67 9.75
CA LEU A 404 18.14 1.37 10.27
C LEU A 404 17.86 0.24 9.28
N ARG A 405 16.76 0.28 8.54
CA ARG A 405 16.49 -0.68 7.44
C ARG A 405 17.53 -0.58 6.34
N GLN A 406 17.97 0.62 5.98
CA GLN A 406 19.02 0.81 4.98
C GLN A 406 20.38 0.29 5.49
N ARG A 407 20.74 0.55 6.76
CA ARG A 407 21.94 -0.03 7.38
C ARG A 407 21.88 -1.57 7.38
N LEU A 408 20.75 -2.17 7.70
CA LEU A 408 20.57 -3.61 7.62
C LEU A 408 20.72 -4.14 6.19
N SER A 409 20.13 -3.46 5.21
CA SER A 409 20.24 -3.83 3.80
C SER A 409 21.70 -3.79 3.32
N LEU A 410 22.46 -2.77 3.74
CA LEU A 410 23.88 -2.68 3.44
C LEU A 410 24.67 -3.78 4.17
N ALA A 411 24.38 -4.05 5.44
CA ALA A 411 25.01 -5.13 6.21
C ALA A 411 24.82 -6.49 5.52
N VAL A 412 23.62 -6.78 5.01
CA VAL A 412 23.34 -7.98 4.23
C VAL A 412 24.12 -7.99 2.91
N ALA A 413 24.19 -6.85 2.22
CA ALA A 413 24.93 -6.74 0.95
C ALA A 413 26.44 -6.97 1.11
N VAL A 414 27.03 -6.67 2.28
CA VAL A 414 28.47 -6.85 2.56
C VAL A 414 28.78 -8.11 3.38
N LEU A 415 27.78 -8.89 3.75
CA LEU A 415 27.89 -10.07 4.62
C LEU A 415 28.94 -11.07 4.12
N HIS A 416 28.95 -11.34 2.83
CA HIS A 416 29.81 -12.30 2.15
C HIS A 416 31.14 -11.69 1.64
N ARG A 417 31.50 -10.47 2.10
CA ARG A 417 32.73 -9.75 1.74
C ARG A 417 32.90 -9.57 0.23
N PRO A 418 31.97 -8.89 -0.44
CA PRO A 418 32.06 -8.68 -1.89
C PRO A 418 33.22 -7.75 -2.25
N GLU A 419 33.75 -7.92 -3.47
CA GLU A 419 34.75 -7.01 -4.05
C GLU A 419 34.10 -5.80 -4.75
N VAL A 420 32.83 -5.98 -5.16
CA VAL A 420 32.00 -4.95 -5.81
C VAL A 420 30.69 -4.82 -5.07
N LEU A 421 30.28 -3.59 -4.81
CA LEU A 421 29.00 -3.27 -4.18
C LEU A 421 28.18 -2.39 -5.13
N ILE A 422 26.97 -2.84 -5.49
CA ILE A 422 26.04 -2.14 -6.37
C ILE A 422 24.85 -1.70 -5.53
N LEU A 423 24.59 -0.39 -5.47
CA LEU A 423 23.59 0.23 -4.60
C LEU A 423 22.62 1.07 -5.44
N ASP A 424 21.35 0.72 -5.42
CA ASP A 424 20.31 1.45 -6.16
C ASP A 424 19.54 2.39 -5.22
N GLU A 425 19.84 3.69 -5.29
CA GLU A 425 19.29 4.77 -4.46
C GLU A 425 19.30 4.44 -2.95
N PRO A 426 20.46 4.13 -2.36
CA PRO A 426 20.56 3.51 -1.04
C PRO A 426 20.08 4.39 0.12
N THR A 427 20.04 5.70 -0.05
CA THR A 427 19.67 6.67 0.99
C THR A 427 18.38 7.43 0.69
N SER A 428 17.61 6.95 -0.29
CA SER A 428 16.34 7.58 -0.64
C SER A 428 15.36 7.56 0.54
N GLY A 429 14.87 8.74 0.93
CA GLY A 429 13.97 8.91 2.08
C GLY A 429 14.65 8.86 3.45
N VAL A 430 15.97 8.82 3.53
CA VAL A 430 16.74 8.84 4.79
C VAL A 430 17.06 10.28 5.18
N ASP A 431 16.94 10.59 6.47
CA ASP A 431 17.27 11.91 7.01
C ASP A 431 18.76 12.23 6.85
N PRO A 432 19.16 13.54 6.89
CA PRO A 432 20.53 13.96 6.63
C PRO A 432 21.58 13.33 7.55
N ALA A 433 21.31 13.20 8.85
CA ALA A 433 22.26 12.65 9.81
C ALA A 433 22.50 11.15 9.58
N ALA A 434 21.42 10.37 9.41
CA ALA A 434 21.53 8.93 9.11
C ALA A 434 22.16 8.69 7.72
N ARG A 435 22.00 9.63 6.77
CA ARG A 435 22.66 9.61 5.46
C ARG A 435 24.17 9.79 5.59
N ASP A 436 24.63 10.72 6.40
CA ASP A 436 26.07 10.93 6.65
C ASP A 436 26.71 9.71 7.30
N ASP A 437 26.05 9.08 8.28
CA ASP A 437 26.51 7.84 8.88
C ASP A 437 26.60 6.69 7.86
N PHE A 438 25.63 6.59 6.96
CA PHE A 438 25.68 5.62 5.87
C PHE A 438 26.86 5.87 4.93
N TRP A 439 27.15 7.13 4.58
CA TRP A 439 28.30 7.48 3.78
C TRP A 439 29.64 7.19 4.46
N ARG A 440 29.74 7.34 5.79
CA ARG A 440 30.95 6.93 6.55
C ARG A 440 31.24 5.45 6.33
N LEU A 441 30.21 4.59 6.38
CA LEU A 441 30.34 3.16 6.10
C LEU A 441 30.79 2.89 4.66
N LEU A 442 30.25 3.60 3.67
CA LEU A 442 30.69 3.44 2.28
C LEU A 442 32.16 3.86 2.07
N ILE A 443 32.57 4.97 2.67
CA ILE A 443 33.95 5.43 2.60
C ILE A 443 34.91 4.42 3.22
N GLU A 444 34.60 3.92 4.40
CA GLU A 444 35.35 2.86 5.08
C GLU A 444 35.48 1.59 4.22
N LEU A 445 34.37 1.10 3.65
CA LEU A 445 34.36 -0.06 2.74
C LEU A 445 35.26 0.16 1.52
N SER A 446 35.20 1.34 0.91
CA SER A 446 35.98 1.66 -0.28
C SER A 446 37.47 1.91 0.05
N ARG A 447 37.77 2.73 1.06
CA ARG A 447 39.13 3.17 1.34
C ARG A 447 39.96 2.17 2.14
N GLU A 448 39.34 1.51 3.13
CA GLU A 448 40.05 0.55 3.99
C GLU A 448 40.02 -0.87 3.46
N GLN A 449 38.88 -1.29 2.83
CA GLN A 449 38.70 -2.65 2.37
C GLN A 449 38.83 -2.81 0.85
N GLY A 450 39.03 -1.73 0.11
CA GLY A 450 39.20 -1.74 -1.33
C GLY A 450 37.97 -2.16 -2.13
N VAL A 451 36.77 -2.10 -1.52
CA VAL A 451 35.50 -2.45 -2.20
C VAL A 451 35.19 -1.39 -3.25
N THR A 452 34.95 -1.82 -4.48
CA THR A 452 34.48 -0.95 -5.55
C THR A 452 32.98 -0.70 -5.38
N ILE A 453 32.57 0.55 -5.33
CA ILE A 453 31.17 0.93 -5.07
C ILE A 453 30.59 1.60 -6.31
N PHE A 454 29.51 1.01 -6.84
CA PHE A 454 28.71 1.59 -7.90
C PHE A 454 27.33 1.91 -7.33
N LEU A 455 27.00 3.20 -7.23
CA LEU A 455 25.72 3.62 -6.66
C LEU A 455 24.92 4.49 -7.63
N SER A 456 23.61 4.36 -7.61
CA SER A 456 22.71 5.33 -8.21
C SER A 456 22.22 6.32 -7.15
N THR A 457 22.10 7.57 -7.51
CA THR A 457 21.49 8.60 -6.66
C THR A 457 20.84 9.69 -7.50
N HIS A 458 19.92 10.40 -6.89
CA HIS A 458 19.37 11.65 -7.40
C HIS A 458 19.70 12.84 -6.47
N PHE A 459 20.45 12.59 -5.38
CA PHE A 459 20.91 13.61 -4.45
C PHE A 459 22.25 14.18 -4.91
N MET A 460 22.30 15.52 -5.11
CA MET A 460 23.50 16.19 -5.59
C MET A 460 24.65 16.19 -4.58
N ASN A 461 24.32 16.34 -3.30
CA ASN A 461 25.29 16.26 -2.21
C ASN A 461 25.96 14.87 -2.12
N GLU A 462 25.26 13.79 -2.46
CA GLU A 462 25.85 12.45 -2.56
C GLU A 462 26.71 12.29 -3.80
N ALA A 463 26.24 12.79 -4.95
CA ALA A 463 27.02 12.79 -6.17
C ALA A 463 28.35 13.53 -6.01
N GLN A 464 28.39 14.62 -5.22
CA GLN A 464 29.62 15.34 -4.88
C GLN A 464 30.61 14.53 -4.04
N ARG A 465 30.11 13.48 -3.35
CA ARG A 465 30.95 12.57 -2.52
C ARG A 465 31.58 11.44 -3.32
N CYS A 466 31.14 11.22 -4.55
CA CYS A 466 31.70 10.19 -5.43
C CYS A 466 33.06 10.65 -6.02
N ASP A 467 33.94 9.68 -6.31
CA ASP A 467 35.19 9.94 -7.02
C ASP A 467 34.92 10.40 -8.45
N ARG A 468 34.01 9.70 -9.13
CA ARG A 468 33.50 10.06 -10.46
C ARG A 468 32.01 9.81 -10.53
N ILE A 469 31.38 10.57 -11.42
CA ILE A 469 29.94 10.42 -11.68
C ILE A 469 29.67 10.34 -13.18
N SER A 470 28.63 9.62 -13.52
CA SER A 470 28.09 9.55 -14.88
C SER A 470 26.69 10.17 -14.92
N LEU A 471 26.49 11.12 -15.81
CA LEU A 471 25.20 11.78 -16.04
C LEU A 471 24.43 11.00 -17.10
N MET A 472 23.26 10.48 -16.72
CA MET A 472 22.44 9.62 -17.59
C MET A 472 21.08 10.24 -17.90
N HIS A 473 20.68 10.22 -19.17
CA HIS A 473 19.36 10.65 -19.60
C HIS A 473 18.83 9.79 -20.78
N ALA A 474 17.55 9.47 -20.77
CA ALA A 474 16.87 8.72 -21.83
C ALA A 474 17.66 7.48 -22.33
N GLY A 475 18.23 6.72 -21.42
CA GLY A 475 18.98 5.50 -21.70
C GLY A 475 20.42 5.71 -22.14
N LYS A 476 20.92 6.95 -22.21
CA LYS A 476 22.29 7.29 -22.66
C LYS A 476 23.11 7.95 -21.58
N VAL A 477 24.41 7.71 -21.58
CA VAL A 477 25.38 8.49 -20.79
C VAL A 477 25.68 9.78 -21.57
N LEU A 478 25.44 10.93 -20.94
CA LEU A 478 25.69 12.26 -21.51
C LEU A 478 27.12 12.74 -21.22
N ALA A 479 27.59 12.54 -20.00
CA ALA A 479 28.91 12.91 -19.57
C ALA A 479 29.36 12.01 -18.40
N CYS A 480 30.70 11.84 -18.24
CA CYS A 480 31.25 11.02 -17.17
C CYS A 480 32.62 11.61 -16.78
N ASP A 481 32.73 12.16 -15.57
CA ASP A 481 33.96 12.73 -15.01
C ASP A 481 33.84 12.91 -13.49
N THR A 482 34.83 13.54 -12.85
CA THR A 482 34.75 13.99 -11.46
C THR A 482 33.64 15.04 -11.30
N PRO A 483 32.97 15.11 -10.14
CA PRO A 483 31.89 16.10 -9.91
C PRO A 483 32.36 17.54 -10.22
N HIS A 484 33.57 17.88 -9.81
CA HIS A 484 34.17 19.23 -10.05
C HIS A 484 34.41 19.49 -11.54
N ALA A 485 34.94 18.53 -12.30
CA ALA A 485 35.18 18.69 -13.75
C ALA A 485 33.86 18.89 -14.51
N LEU A 486 32.81 18.13 -14.17
CA LEU A 486 31.49 18.31 -14.76
C LEU A 486 30.85 19.65 -14.43
N GLN A 487 31.01 20.13 -13.18
CA GLN A 487 30.57 21.46 -12.78
C GLN A 487 31.24 22.57 -13.62
N GLN A 488 32.55 22.46 -13.86
CA GLN A 488 33.26 23.40 -14.73
C GLN A 488 32.85 23.27 -16.20
N GLN A 489 32.71 22.05 -16.71
CA GLN A 489 32.33 21.78 -18.11
C GLN A 489 30.99 22.39 -18.47
N PHE A 490 29.99 22.29 -17.60
CA PHE A 490 28.66 22.83 -17.83
C PHE A 490 28.44 24.21 -17.20
N LYS A 491 29.52 24.87 -16.70
CA LYS A 491 29.49 26.23 -16.13
C LYS A 491 28.41 26.43 -15.07
N GLY A 492 28.14 25.42 -14.24
CA GLY A 492 27.19 25.51 -13.16
C GLY A 492 27.80 26.04 -11.88
N GLU A 493 27.13 26.95 -11.17
CA GLU A 493 27.54 27.38 -9.82
C GLU A 493 27.50 26.21 -8.83
N THR A 494 26.57 25.28 -9.04
CA THR A 494 26.43 24.05 -8.29
C THR A 494 26.42 22.84 -9.23
N LEU A 495 26.65 21.62 -8.70
CA LEU A 495 26.55 20.40 -9.48
C LEU A 495 25.13 20.20 -10.03
N GLU A 496 24.10 20.62 -9.29
CA GLU A 496 22.69 20.55 -9.72
C GLU A 496 22.47 21.47 -10.94
N ALA A 497 22.98 22.70 -10.91
CA ALA A 497 22.87 23.61 -12.04
C ALA A 497 23.60 23.06 -13.28
N ALA A 498 24.77 22.47 -13.10
CA ALA A 498 25.54 21.81 -14.16
C ALA A 498 24.76 20.64 -14.77
N PHE A 499 24.13 19.80 -13.94
CA PHE A 499 23.32 18.67 -14.38
C PHE A 499 22.09 19.12 -15.15
N VAL A 500 21.37 20.14 -14.64
CA VAL A 500 20.20 20.71 -15.34
C VAL A 500 20.60 21.27 -16.71
N THR A 501 21.72 22.03 -16.80
CA THR A 501 22.23 22.54 -18.06
C THR A 501 22.58 21.42 -19.04
N CYS A 502 23.22 20.34 -18.55
CA CYS A 502 23.53 19.15 -19.36
C CYS A 502 22.25 18.50 -19.91
N LEU A 503 21.21 18.39 -19.10
CA LEU A 503 19.93 17.84 -19.52
C LEU A 503 19.20 18.72 -20.53
N GLU A 504 19.20 20.04 -20.34
CA GLU A 504 18.60 21.01 -21.26
C GLU A 504 19.29 20.97 -22.64
N GLN A 505 20.62 20.90 -22.66
CA GLN A 505 21.39 20.73 -23.90
C GLN A 505 21.07 19.41 -24.61
N ALA A 506 20.90 18.33 -23.87
CA ALA A 506 20.57 17.01 -24.43
C ALA A 506 19.13 16.90 -24.97
N GLN A 507 18.19 17.67 -24.40
CA GLN A 507 16.80 17.70 -24.87
C GLN A 507 16.61 18.56 -26.13
N GLY A 508 17.61 19.35 -26.52
CA GLY A 508 17.50 20.41 -27.50
C GLY A 508 16.67 21.56 -26.93
N GLU A 509 16.86 22.78 -27.40
CA GLU A 509 16.02 23.91 -27.00
C GLU A 509 14.53 23.59 -27.27
N ALA A 510 13.86 23.05 -26.28
CA ALA A 510 12.41 23.12 -26.26
C ALA A 510 12.09 24.62 -26.22
N GLU A 511 11.45 25.13 -27.26
CA GLU A 511 10.97 26.50 -27.30
C GLU A 511 10.41 26.88 -25.93
N PRO A 512 10.83 28.02 -25.37
CA PRO A 512 10.28 28.50 -24.12
C PRO A 512 8.77 28.57 -24.31
N ALA A 513 8.01 27.87 -23.48
CA ALA A 513 6.57 27.94 -23.47
C ALA A 513 6.19 29.44 -23.47
N ALA A 514 5.49 29.87 -24.52
CA ALA A 514 5.05 31.24 -24.63
C ALA A 514 4.37 31.68 -23.33
N PRO A 515 4.60 32.92 -22.87
CA PRO A 515 4.05 33.40 -21.60
C PRO A 515 2.54 33.17 -21.61
N SER A 516 2.07 32.40 -20.67
CA SER A 516 0.67 32.06 -20.47
C SER A 516 -0.15 33.34 -20.50
N GLN A 517 -1.10 33.41 -21.41
CA GLN A 517 -2.11 34.44 -21.37
C GLN A 517 -2.80 34.37 -20.01
N THR A 518 -2.84 35.51 -19.35
CA THR A 518 -3.45 35.78 -18.07
C THR A 518 -4.72 34.98 -17.85
N VAL A 519 -4.72 34.13 -16.83
CA VAL A 519 -5.93 33.52 -16.30
C VAL A 519 -6.82 34.65 -15.77
N SER A 520 -7.98 34.77 -16.36
CA SER A 520 -9.02 35.75 -16.10
C SER A 520 -9.34 35.87 -14.60
N GLU A 521 -9.64 37.11 -14.18
CA GLU A 521 -9.99 37.61 -12.86
C GLU A 521 -10.64 36.59 -11.91
N ALA A 522 -10.12 36.58 -10.69
CA ALA A 522 -10.55 35.75 -9.57
C ALA A 522 -12.07 35.75 -9.35
N SER A 523 -12.71 34.68 -9.77
CA SER A 523 -14.07 34.36 -9.31
C SER A 523 -14.00 33.93 -7.86
N ALA A 524 -14.92 34.45 -7.04
CA ALA A 524 -15.01 34.08 -5.63
C ALA A 524 -15.07 32.57 -5.42
N PRO A 525 -14.47 32.03 -4.34
CA PRO A 525 -14.44 30.59 -4.09
C PRO A 525 -15.87 30.02 -4.12
N PRO A 526 -16.08 28.85 -4.72
CA PRO A 526 -17.41 28.28 -4.87
C PRO A 526 -18.01 28.04 -3.49
N GLN A 527 -19.11 28.74 -3.18
CA GLN A 527 -19.85 28.48 -1.97
C GLN A 527 -20.44 27.08 -2.04
N SER A 528 -19.88 26.18 -1.25
CA SER A 528 -20.36 24.81 -1.12
C SER A 528 -21.84 24.84 -0.68
N LYS A 529 -22.75 24.59 -1.61
CA LYS A 529 -24.16 24.35 -1.28
C LYS A 529 -24.22 23.10 -0.39
N ARG A 530 -24.55 23.31 0.89
CA ARG A 530 -24.79 22.26 1.87
C ARG A 530 -25.98 21.42 1.42
N GLY A 531 -25.76 20.15 1.04
CA GLY A 531 -26.80 19.22 0.67
C GLY A 531 -26.29 18.01 -0.08
N PHE A 532 -27.14 17.01 -0.21
CA PHE A 532 -26.90 15.86 -1.06
C PHE A 532 -26.68 16.32 -2.51
N SER A 533 -25.54 15.96 -3.08
CA SER A 533 -25.20 16.30 -4.47
C SER A 533 -25.15 15.04 -5.30
N LEU A 534 -26.13 14.89 -6.19
CA LEU A 534 -26.17 13.77 -7.14
C LEU A 534 -24.92 13.75 -8.05
N ALA A 535 -24.37 14.93 -8.40
CA ALA A 535 -23.15 15.03 -9.20
C ALA A 535 -21.93 14.41 -8.49
N ARG A 536 -21.77 14.66 -7.19
CA ARG A 536 -20.72 14.03 -6.37
C ARG A 536 -20.90 12.51 -6.26
N LEU A 537 -22.14 12.06 -6.03
CA LEU A 537 -22.44 10.63 -5.99
C LEU A 537 -22.11 9.95 -7.32
N LEU A 538 -22.54 10.56 -8.44
CA LEU A 538 -22.26 10.03 -9.79
C LEU A 538 -20.75 10.09 -10.14
N ALA A 539 -20.01 11.08 -9.65
CA ALA A 539 -18.56 11.15 -9.85
C ALA A 539 -17.85 9.98 -9.17
N VAL A 540 -18.22 9.67 -7.90
CA VAL A 540 -17.67 8.52 -7.18
C VAL A 540 -18.08 7.20 -7.84
N ALA A 541 -19.36 7.04 -8.19
CA ALA A 541 -19.86 5.85 -8.88
C ALA A 541 -19.18 5.63 -10.25
N SER A 542 -18.98 6.72 -11.01
CA SER A 542 -18.28 6.68 -12.30
C SER A 542 -16.79 6.32 -12.15
N ARG A 543 -16.13 6.81 -11.09
CA ARG A 543 -14.75 6.44 -10.77
C ARG A 543 -14.66 4.94 -10.48
N GLU A 544 -15.43 4.44 -9.52
CA GLU A 544 -15.48 3.01 -9.16
C GLU A 544 -15.79 2.13 -10.37
N GLY A 545 -16.79 2.54 -11.18
CA GLY A 545 -17.13 1.82 -12.40
C GLY A 545 -15.98 1.75 -13.41
N LYS A 546 -15.23 2.85 -13.59
CA LYS A 546 -14.06 2.88 -14.48
C LYS A 546 -12.90 2.05 -13.95
N GLU A 547 -12.62 2.11 -12.64
CA GLU A 547 -11.61 1.28 -11.98
C GLU A 547 -11.93 -0.20 -12.17
N LEU A 548 -13.18 -0.61 -11.90
CA LEU A 548 -13.62 -1.99 -12.07
C LEU A 548 -13.51 -2.46 -13.53
N LEU A 549 -13.97 -1.64 -14.49
CA LEU A 549 -13.95 -1.99 -15.91
C LEU A 549 -12.54 -2.07 -16.51
N ARG A 550 -11.60 -1.30 -16.00
CA ARG A 550 -10.21 -1.25 -16.48
C ARG A 550 -9.30 -2.27 -15.78
N ASP A 551 -9.65 -2.71 -14.56
CA ASP A 551 -8.97 -3.79 -13.87
C ASP A 551 -9.55 -5.16 -14.31
N LYS A 552 -8.85 -5.80 -15.25
CA LYS A 552 -9.28 -7.09 -15.82
C LYS A 552 -9.39 -8.20 -14.76
N VAL A 553 -8.56 -8.14 -13.72
CA VAL A 553 -8.53 -9.15 -12.65
C VAL A 553 -9.76 -8.99 -11.76
N ARG A 554 -10.02 -7.76 -11.27
CA ARG A 554 -11.23 -7.46 -10.48
C ARG A 554 -12.52 -7.72 -11.26
N MET A 555 -12.55 -7.38 -12.55
CA MET A 555 -13.69 -7.64 -13.42
C MET A 555 -13.93 -9.15 -13.56
N ALA A 556 -12.88 -9.94 -13.80
CA ALA A 556 -13.02 -11.40 -13.90
C ALA A 556 -13.56 -12.00 -12.60
N PHE A 557 -13.06 -11.58 -11.44
CA PHE A 557 -13.57 -12.03 -10.14
C PHE A 557 -15.00 -11.59 -9.88
N ALA A 558 -15.40 -10.37 -10.24
CA ALA A 558 -16.77 -9.88 -10.07
C ALA A 558 -17.78 -10.70 -10.89
N LEU A 559 -17.44 -11.03 -12.14
CA LEU A 559 -18.32 -11.79 -13.03
C LEU A 559 -18.28 -13.30 -12.75
N LEU A 560 -17.07 -13.88 -12.73
CA LEU A 560 -16.90 -15.32 -12.57
C LEU A 560 -17.19 -15.77 -11.14
N GLY A 561 -16.88 -14.96 -10.13
CA GLY A 561 -17.18 -15.25 -8.73
C GLY A 561 -18.67 -15.33 -8.48
N ALA A 562 -19.44 -14.37 -9.00
CA ALA A 562 -20.91 -14.39 -8.89
C ALA A 562 -21.50 -15.60 -9.64
N MET A 563 -21.02 -15.91 -10.84
CA MET A 563 -21.46 -17.06 -11.62
C MET A 563 -21.11 -18.38 -10.93
N PHE A 564 -19.91 -18.48 -10.37
CA PHE A 564 -19.46 -19.66 -9.62
C PHE A 564 -20.29 -19.90 -8.36
N MET A 565 -20.58 -18.83 -7.62
CA MET A 565 -21.47 -18.90 -6.45
C MET A 565 -22.89 -19.30 -6.85
N MET A 566 -23.42 -18.77 -7.96
CA MET A 566 -24.73 -19.16 -8.48
C MET A 566 -24.78 -20.65 -8.85
N VAL A 567 -23.73 -21.19 -9.45
CA VAL A 567 -23.61 -22.62 -9.77
C VAL A 567 -23.52 -23.46 -8.49
N ILE A 568 -22.68 -23.08 -7.52
CA ILE A 568 -22.55 -23.80 -6.24
C ILE A 568 -23.88 -23.80 -5.48
N PHE A 569 -24.53 -22.65 -5.33
CA PHE A 569 -25.78 -22.55 -4.61
C PHE A 569 -26.95 -23.17 -5.39
N GLY A 570 -26.96 -23.06 -6.73
CA GLY A 570 -28.02 -23.62 -7.56
C GLY A 570 -27.96 -25.15 -7.70
N TYR A 571 -26.75 -25.70 -7.82
CA TYR A 571 -26.58 -27.15 -7.99
C TYR A 571 -26.07 -27.87 -6.75
N GLY A 572 -25.34 -27.20 -5.87
CA GLY A 572 -24.76 -27.80 -4.67
C GLY A 572 -25.72 -27.92 -3.49
N ILE A 573 -26.78 -27.10 -3.43
CA ILE A 573 -27.79 -27.13 -2.39
C ILE A 573 -29.08 -27.65 -3.00
N SER A 574 -29.18 -28.98 -3.10
CA SER A 574 -30.48 -29.63 -3.40
C SER A 574 -31.35 -29.54 -2.16
N LEU A 575 -32.47 -28.83 -2.28
CA LEU A 575 -33.52 -28.76 -1.25
C LEU A 575 -34.50 -29.95 -1.35
N ASP A 576 -34.40 -30.73 -2.42
CA ASP A 576 -35.27 -31.89 -2.62
C ASP A 576 -34.81 -33.05 -1.74
N VAL A 577 -35.73 -33.49 -0.91
CA VAL A 577 -35.54 -34.65 -0.03
C VAL A 577 -36.26 -35.84 -0.68
N GLU A 578 -35.55 -36.59 -1.52
CA GLU A 578 -36.03 -37.85 -2.09
C GLU A 578 -35.40 -39.05 -1.38
N LYS A 579 -36.17 -40.17 -1.26
CA LYS A 579 -35.68 -41.43 -0.71
C LYS A 579 -35.12 -41.30 0.72
N LEU A 580 -35.84 -40.61 1.59
CA LEU A 580 -35.46 -40.44 2.99
C LEU A 580 -35.39 -41.85 3.65
N ALA A 581 -34.18 -42.23 4.10
CA ALA A 581 -33.98 -43.49 4.78
C ALA A 581 -34.75 -43.50 6.10
N PHE A 582 -35.74 -44.38 6.23
CA PHE A 582 -36.52 -44.54 7.44
C PHE A 582 -36.49 -45.97 7.95
N ALA A 583 -36.67 -46.14 9.26
CA ALA A 583 -36.82 -47.44 9.90
C ALA A 583 -37.98 -47.39 10.90
N VAL A 584 -38.53 -48.56 11.18
CA VAL A 584 -39.69 -48.69 12.03
C VAL A 584 -39.33 -49.41 13.32
N TYR A 585 -39.81 -48.87 14.42
CA TYR A 585 -39.86 -49.53 15.72
C TYR A 585 -41.30 -49.83 16.07
N ASP A 586 -41.85 -50.99 15.55
CA ASP A 586 -43.23 -51.41 15.75
C ASP A 586 -43.31 -52.34 16.96
N GLN A 587 -43.85 -51.80 18.08
CA GLN A 587 -44.05 -52.52 19.32
C GLN A 587 -45.44 -53.22 19.38
N ASP A 588 -46.32 -52.92 18.41
CA ASP A 588 -47.69 -53.50 18.38
C ASP A 588 -47.81 -54.73 17.48
N GLN A 589 -47.09 -54.76 16.36
CA GLN A 589 -47.04 -55.88 15.39
C GLN A 589 -48.38 -56.36 14.89
N THR A 590 -49.39 -55.53 14.92
CA THR A 590 -50.77 -55.86 14.51
C THR A 590 -50.99 -55.66 13.00
N PRO A 591 -52.11 -56.21 12.37
CA PRO A 591 -52.45 -55.85 11.00
C PRO A 591 -52.63 -54.34 10.77
N GLN A 592 -53.10 -53.61 11.81
CA GLN A 592 -53.33 -52.15 11.75
C GLN A 592 -52.03 -51.37 11.74
N SER A 593 -51.02 -51.74 12.56
CA SER A 593 -49.69 -51.11 12.52
C SER A 593 -49.04 -51.33 11.16
N ARG A 594 -49.18 -52.57 10.59
CA ARG A 594 -48.64 -52.87 9.24
C ARG A 594 -49.29 -52.04 8.14
N ALA A 595 -50.64 -51.91 8.20
CA ALA A 595 -51.41 -51.12 7.24
C ALA A 595 -50.98 -49.61 7.30
N TYR A 596 -50.76 -49.07 8.51
CA TYR A 596 -50.24 -47.69 8.71
C TYR A 596 -48.92 -47.53 8.07
N LEU A 597 -47.98 -48.48 8.27
CA LEU A 597 -46.62 -48.41 7.74
C LEU A 597 -46.58 -48.56 6.20
N GLU A 598 -47.54 -49.26 5.60
CA GLU A 598 -47.62 -49.46 4.14
C GLU A 598 -47.81 -48.11 3.42
N ALA A 599 -48.44 -47.13 4.03
CA ALA A 599 -48.56 -45.77 3.48
C ALA A 599 -47.17 -45.06 3.35
N PHE A 600 -46.25 -45.31 4.27
CA PHE A 600 -44.88 -44.79 4.20
C PHE A 600 -44.04 -45.56 3.19
N ARG A 601 -44.20 -46.90 3.10
CA ARG A 601 -43.49 -47.77 2.14
C ARG A 601 -43.84 -47.45 0.70
N SER A 602 -45.11 -47.15 0.42
CA SER A 602 -45.60 -46.81 -0.90
C SER A 602 -45.26 -45.39 -1.34
N SER A 603 -44.80 -44.53 -0.43
CA SER A 603 -44.44 -43.15 -0.73
C SER A 603 -43.08 -43.05 -1.40
N ARG A 604 -42.97 -42.28 -2.51
CA ARG A 604 -41.71 -42.01 -3.22
C ARG A 604 -40.65 -41.25 -2.38
N TYR A 605 -41.08 -40.62 -1.31
CA TYR A 605 -40.23 -39.79 -0.47
C TYR A 605 -39.43 -40.60 0.56
N PHE A 606 -39.85 -41.84 0.86
CA PHE A 606 -39.27 -42.68 1.90
C PHE A 606 -38.67 -43.97 1.34
N ALA A 607 -37.53 -44.38 1.93
CA ALA A 607 -36.86 -45.66 1.63
C ALA A 607 -36.70 -46.45 2.93
N GLU A 608 -37.40 -47.60 3.03
CA GLU A 608 -37.37 -48.42 4.26
C GLU A 608 -35.99 -49.07 4.45
N ARG A 609 -35.54 -49.08 5.70
CA ARG A 609 -34.37 -49.79 6.19
C ARG A 609 -34.81 -50.90 7.17
N PRO A 610 -33.93 -51.87 7.49
CA PRO A 610 -34.28 -52.94 8.42
C PRO A 610 -34.91 -52.40 9.71
N PRO A 611 -35.94 -53.07 10.25
CA PRO A 611 -36.68 -52.64 11.43
C PRO A 611 -35.76 -52.51 12.65
N ILE A 612 -36.16 -51.63 13.56
CA ILE A 612 -35.44 -51.32 14.81
C ILE A 612 -35.94 -52.31 15.88
N GLN A 613 -35.03 -52.89 16.64
CA GLN A 613 -35.37 -53.88 17.66
C GLN A 613 -35.51 -53.27 19.07
N ASP A 614 -34.76 -52.23 19.36
CA ASP A 614 -34.79 -51.55 20.67
C ASP A 614 -34.60 -50.04 20.54
N ALA A 615 -34.94 -49.31 21.62
CA ALA A 615 -34.82 -47.86 21.66
C ALA A 615 -33.35 -47.35 21.59
N ASN A 616 -32.38 -48.16 22.04
CA ASN A 616 -30.97 -47.78 21.97
C ASN A 616 -30.45 -47.89 20.53
N GLU A 617 -30.94 -48.89 19.78
CA GLU A 617 -30.65 -49.02 18.34
C GLU A 617 -31.23 -47.83 17.56
N LEU A 618 -32.47 -47.40 17.87
CA LEU A 618 -33.09 -46.22 17.28
C LEU A 618 -32.16 -45.01 17.39
N HIS A 619 -31.69 -44.70 18.60
CA HIS A 619 -30.83 -43.56 18.83
C HIS A 619 -29.45 -43.68 18.15
N ARG A 620 -28.83 -44.87 18.19
CA ARG A 620 -27.53 -45.09 17.53
C ARG A 620 -27.61 -44.92 16.01
N ARG A 621 -28.66 -45.44 15.36
CA ARG A 621 -28.83 -45.37 13.92
C ARG A 621 -29.16 -43.96 13.43
N LEU A 622 -29.95 -43.17 14.18
CA LEU A 622 -30.12 -41.73 13.95
C LEU A 622 -28.78 -40.97 14.13
N GLN A 623 -28.04 -41.26 15.18
CA GLN A 623 -26.75 -40.61 15.46
C GLN A 623 -25.70 -40.87 14.36
N ARG A 624 -25.69 -42.09 13.81
CA ARG A 624 -24.77 -42.44 12.72
C ARG A 624 -25.31 -42.04 11.35
N SER A 625 -26.44 -41.32 11.32
CA SER A 625 -27.12 -40.94 10.07
C SER A 625 -27.45 -42.10 9.12
N GLU A 626 -27.53 -43.33 9.63
CA GLU A 626 -27.96 -44.51 8.86
C GLU A 626 -29.42 -44.43 8.47
N ILE A 627 -30.23 -43.78 9.32
CA ILE A 627 -31.62 -43.42 9.08
C ILE A 627 -31.82 -41.93 9.39
N LYS A 628 -32.76 -41.31 8.68
CA LYS A 628 -33.13 -39.90 8.87
C LYS A 628 -34.49 -39.74 9.57
N LEU A 629 -35.28 -40.80 9.57
CA LEU A 629 -36.58 -40.89 10.24
C LEU A 629 -36.69 -42.24 10.93
N ALA A 630 -37.17 -42.28 12.18
CA ALA A 630 -37.65 -43.46 12.81
C ALA A 630 -39.10 -43.28 13.22
N LEU A 631 -39.95 -44.25 12.84
CA LEU A 631 -41.35 -44.30 13.26
C LEU A 631 -41.49 -45.29 14.42
N GLU A 632 -41.93 -44.79 15.58
CA GLU A 632 -42.18 -45.61 16.74
C GLU A 632 -43.70 -45.78 16.94
N ILE A 633 -44.18 -47.02 16.83
CA ILE A 633 -45.56 -47.38 17.05
C ILE A 633 -45.67 -48.01 18.45
N PRO A 634 -46.48 -47.42 19.34
CA PRO A 634 -46.59 -47.92 20.73
C PRO A 634 -47.36 -49.23 20.80
N PRO A 635 -47.14 -50.01 21.86
CA PRO A 635 -47.88 -51.23 22.10
C PRO A 635 -49.38 -50.92 22.32
N GLY A 636 -50.29 -51.77 21.76
CA GLY A 636 -51.75 -51.60 21.83
C GLY A 636 -52.34 -50.64 20.79
N PHE A 637 -51.48 -50.14 19.83
CA PHE A 637 -51.93 -49.24 18.77
C PHE A 637 -53.19 -49.69 18.02
N GLY A 638 -53.23 -50.97 17.57
CA GLY A 638 -54.40 -51.53 16.86
C GLY A 638 -55.64 -51.62 17.77
N ARG A 639 -55.49 -52.02 19.02
CA ARG A 639 -56.59 -52.10 19.99
C ARG A 639 -57.19 -50.70 20.27
N ASP A 640 -56.32 -49.69 20.47
CA ASP A 640 -56.79 -48.35 20.79
C ASP A 640 -57.46 -47.69 19.58
N LEU A 641 -56.94 -47.97 18.38
CA LEU A 641 -57.54 -47.50 17.13
C LEU A 641 -58.98 -48.07 16.98
N TYR A 642 -59.18 -49.38 17.26
CA TYR A 642 -60.51 -50.01 17.23
C TYR A 642 -61.44 -49.48 18.31
N ALA A 643 -60.92 -49.13 19.47
CA ALA A 643 -61.70 -48.58 20.56
C ALA A 643 -62.04 -47.08 20.38
N GLY A 644 -61.72 -46.49 19.23
CA GLY A 644 -61.97 -45.08 18.94
C GLY A 644 -61.09 -44.14 19.78
N ARG A 645 -60.04 -44.64 20.37
CA ARG A 645 -59.03 -43.84 21.08
C ARG A 645 -58.01 -43.35 20.07
N GLN A 646 -57.37 -42.27 20.39
CA GLN A 646 -56.30 -41.64 19.52
C GLN A 646 -54.88 -42.10 19.97
N PRO A 647 -54.37 -43.25 19.45
CA PRO A 647 -52.96 -43.60 19.76
C PRO A 647 -52.00 -42.64 19.18
N THR A 648 -50.89 -42.39 19.88
CA THR A 648 -49.85 -41.46 19.43
C THR A 648 -48.71 -42.24 18.79
N VAL A 649 -48.40 -41.94 17.52
CA VAL A 649 -47.20 -42.43 16.83
C VAL A 649 -46.11 -41.39 16.92
N ALA A 650 -44.93 -41.79 17.40
CA ALA A 650 -43.79 -40.87 17.45
C ALA A 650 -42.94 -40.96 16.16
N ALA A 651 -42.67 -39.83 15.57
CA ALA A 651 -41.72 -39.68 14.44
C ALA A 651 -40.45 -38.98 14.90
N TRP A 652 -39.37 -39.73 14.97
CA TRP A 652 -38.02 -39.21 15.34
C TRP A 652 -37.29 -38.78 14.08
N LEU A 653 -36.93 -37.49 13.99
CA LEU A 653 -36.29 -36.90 12.84
C LEU A 653 -34.84 -36.45 13.18
N ASP A 654 -33.94 -36.65 12.23
CA ASP A 654 -32.58 -36.11 12.33
C ASP A 654 -32.60 -34.58 12.12
N GLY A 655 -32.45 -33.81 13.21
CA GLY A 655 -32.46 -32.35 13.24
C GLY A 655 -31.11 -31.72 12.89
N GLY A 656 -30.08 -32.48 12.53
CA GLY A 656 -28.73 -31.96 12.21
C GLY A 656 -28.72 -31.00 11.02
N MET A 657 -29.67 -31.11 10.10
CA MET A 657 -29.90 -30.16 9.00
C MET A 657 -31.32 -29.58 9.10
N PRO A 658 -31.52 -28.38 9.65
CA PRO A 658 -32.82 -27.81 9.95
C PRO A 658 -33.80 -27.83 8.77
N PHE A 659 -33.35 -27.40 7.61
CA PHE A 659 -34.15 -27.28 6.41
C PHE A 659 -34.65 -28.66 5.93
N ARG A 660 -33.80 -29.69 5.93
CA ARG A 660 -34.16 -31.04 5.58
C ARG A 660 -35.08 -31.69 6.63
N ALA A 661 -34.84 -31.37 7.90
CA ALA A 661 -35.66 -31.86 9.00
C ALA A 661 -37.09 -31.32 8.92
N GLU A 662 -37.25 -30.03 8.61
CA GLU A 662 -38.58 -29.41 8.44
C GLU A 662 -39.32 -29.95 7.20
N THR A 663 -38.62 -30.10 6.08
CA THR A 663 -39.19 -30.71 4.87
C THR A 663 -39.61 -32.15 5.14
N SER A 664 -38.78 -32.94 5.85
CA SER A 664 -39.07 -34.31 6.24
C SER A 664 -40.27 -34.39 7.16
N ARG A 665 -40.44 -33.47 8.12
CA ARG A 665 -41.59 -33.35 8.98
C ARG A 665 -42.89 -33.18 8.15
N ASN A 666 -42.87 -32.25 7.21
CA ASN A 666 -44.02 -31.96 6.35
C ASN A 666 -44.42 -33.18 5.51
N TYR A 667 -43.44 -33.97 5.02
CA TYR A 667 -43.72 -35.21 4.31
C TYR A 667 -44.32 -36.29 5.21
N VAL A 668 -43.81 -36.45 6.44
CA VAL A 668 -44.35 -37.38 7.43
C VAL A 668 -45.77 -37.01 7.80
N GLU A 669 -46.05 -35.73 8.08
CA GLU A 669 -47.39 -35.23 8.38
C GLU A 669 -48.36 -35.41 7.21
N ALA A 670 -47.93 -35.16 5.97
CA ALA A 670 -48.73 -35.35 4.77
C ALA A 670 -49.14 -36.82 4.57
N VAL A 671 -48.19 -37.77 4.74
CA VAL A 671 -48.48 -39.22 4.64
C VAL A 671 -49.40 -39.69 5.77
N HIS A 672 -49.15 -39.18 7.00
CA HIS A 672 -50.02 -39.48 8.16
C HIS A 672 -51.45 -39.00 7.94
N LEU A 673 -51.66 -37.76 7.51
CA LEU A 673 -53.00 -37.21 7.23
C LEU A 673 -53.70 -37.95 6.08
N GLY A 674 -52.95 -38.30 5.01
CA GLY A 674 -53.50 -39.10 3.90
C GLY A 674 -53.94 -40.46 4.35
N ASN A 675 -53.17 -41.14 5.25
CA ASN A 675 -53.56 -42.43 5.80
C ASN A 675 -54.83 -42.37 6.70
N LEU A 676 -54.92 -41.29 7.52
CA LEU A 676 -56.09 -41.04 8.34
C LEU A 676 -57.37 -40.83 7.52
N GLN A 677 -57.28 -40.14 6.40
CA GLN A 677 -58.39 -39.95 5.46
C GLN A 677 -58.78 -41.25 4.86
N GLN A 678 -57.88 -42.10 4.43
CA GLN A 678 -58.13 -43.40 3.85
C GLN A 678 -58.78 -44.37 4.88
N LEU A 679 -58.32 -44.35 6.13
CA LEU A 679 -58.91 -45.12 7.22
C LEU A 679 -60.30 -44.65 7.58
N ALA A 680 -60.58 -43.34 7.52
CA ALA A 680 -61.90 -42.76 7.74
C ALA A 680 -62.89 -43.12 6.63
N GLU A 681 -62.45 -43.29 5.38
CA GLU A 681 -63.25 -43.70 4.25
C GLU A 681 -63.61 -45.21 4.30
N LEU A 682 -62.69 -46.04 4.81
CA LEU A 682 -62.86 -47.48 4.92
C LEU A 682 -63.64 -47.91 6.17
N SER A 683 -63.67 -47.12 7.19
CA SER A 683 -64.42 -47.36 8.44
C SER A 683 -65.67 -46.52 8.45
N SER A 684 -66.85 -47.17 8.72
CA SER A 684 -68.14 -46.51 8.91
C SER A 684 -68.18 -45.62 10.19
N LEU A 685 -67.15 -44.94 10.53
CA LEU A 685 -67.03 -44.04 11.68
C LEU A 685 -67.71 -42.70 11.36
N PRO A 686 -68.42 -42.05 12.33
CA PRO A 686 -69.07 -40.76 12.11
C PRO A 686 -68.11 -39.69 11.59
N ARG A 687 -68.49 -39.01 10.51
CA ARG A 687 -67.78 -37.82 9.99
C ARG A 687 -67.72 -36.74 11.05
N GLY A 688 -66.64 -36.67 11.83
CA GLY A 688 -66.46 -35.65 12.85
C GLY A 688 -65.39 -35.90 13.87
N SER A 689 -64.81 -37.09 13.94
CA SER A 689 -63.64 -37.35 14.80
C SER A 689 -62.39 -36.89 14.10
N GLN A 690 -61.89 -35.69 14.43
CA GLN A 690 -60.53 -35.19 14.05
C GLN A 690 -59.48 -36.20 14.54
N GLY A 691 -58.94 -37.04 13.61
CA GLY A 691 -57.74 -37.82 13.78
C GLY A 691 -57.89 -39.14 14.52
N ALA A 692 -57.94 -40.26 13.80
CA ALA A 692 -57.90 -41.62 14.38
C ALA A 692 -56.60 -41.93 15.14
N ALA A 693 -55.51 -41.18 14.87
CA ALA A 693 -54.23 -41.27 15.59
C ALA A 693 -53.54 -39.89 15.67
N LYS A 694 -52.73 -39.65 16.68
CA LYS A 694 -51.90 -38.44 16.84
C LYS A 694 -50.48 -38.73 16.43
N LEU A 695 -49.92 -37.84 15.61
CA LEU A 695 -48.49 -37.84 15.27
C LEU A 695 -47.76 -36.86 16.18
N GLU A 696 -46.71 -37.31 16.84
CA GLU A 696 -45.77 -36.48 17.61
C GLU A 696 -44.43 -36.49 16.92
N THR A 697 -44.01 -35.35 16.38
CA THR A 697 -42.68 -35.18 15.74
C THR A 697 -41.66 -34.76 16.78
N ARG A 698 -40.54 -35.46 16.86
CA ARG A 698 -39.44 -35.18 17.78
C ARG A 698 -38.14 -35.02 17.01
N PHE A 699 -37.50 -33.85 17.14
CA PHE A 699 -36.19 -33.63 16.54
C PHE A 699 -35.08 -34.08 17.48
N ARG A 700 -34.10 -34.76 16.92
CA ARG A 700 -32.88 -35.15 17.62
C ARG A 700 -31.73 -34.33 17.05
N TYR A 701 -30.80 -33.81 17.90
CA TYR A 701 -29.80 -32.81 17.54
C TYR A 701 -30.45 -31.50 17.00
N ASN A 702 -29.98 -30.35 17.41
CA ASN A 702 -30.60 -29.07 17.06
C ASN A 702 -32.14 -29.07 17.22
N GLN A 703 -32.60 -29.34 18.45
CA GLN A 703 -34.03 -29.50 18.78
C GLN A 703 -34.88 -28.27 18.42
N ASP A 704 -34.28 -27.06 18.51
CA ASP A 704 -34.93 -25.81 18.17
C ASP A 704 -34.88 -25.45 16.68
N VAL A 705 -34.29 -26.31 15.86
CA VAL A 705 -34.13 -26.16 14.38
C VAL A 705 -33.47 -24.81 14.02
N VAL A 706 -32.50 -24.35 14.80
CA VAL A 706 -31.85 -23.07 14.60
C VAL A 706 -30.83 -23.19 13.47
N SER A 707 -31.05 -22.43 12.37
CA SER A 707 -30.23 -22.45 11.14
C SER A 707 -28.77 -22.06 11.37
N VAL A 708 -28.49 -21.16 12.33
CA VAL A 708 -27.12 -20.73 12.67
C VAL A 708 -26.24 -21.89 13.13
N ASN A 709 -26.80 -22.84 13.89
CA ASN A 709 -26.05 -24.00 14.39
C ASN A 709 -25.65 -25.00 13.31
N ALA A 710 -26.37 -25.01 12.17
CA ALA A 710 -26.08 -25.87 11.04
C ALA A 710 -25.27 -25.19 9.94
N ILE A 711 -25.57 -23.91 9.64
CA ILE A 711 -24.96 -23.15 8.52
C ILE A 711 -23.67 -22.46 8.97
N GLY A 712 -23.57 -22.03 10.25
CA GLY A 712 -22.43 -21.28 10.77
C GLY A 712 -21.06 -21.92 10.52
N PRO A 713 -20.84 -23.21 10.81
CA PRO A 713 -19.56 -23.87 10.55
C PRO A 713 -19.21 -23.92 9.05
N GLY A 714 -20.22 -24.13 8.18
CA GLY A 714 -20.03 -24.15 6.73
C GLY A 714 -19.65 -22.79 6.15
N VAL A 715 -20.30 -21.73 6.60
CA VAL A 715 -19.99 -20.35 6.22
C VAL A 715 -18.61 -19.93 6.72
N MET A 716 -18.23 -20.28 7.94
CA MET A 716 -16.86 -20.05 8.45
C MET A 716 -15.80 -20.74 7.59
N ALA A 717 -15.99 -21.99 7.22
CA ALA A 717 -15.08 -22.71 6.34
C ALA A 717 -14.95 -22.05 4.96
N LEU A 718 -16.06 -21.53 4.44
CA LEU A 718 -16.11 -20.84 3.14
C LEU A 718 -15.41 -19.49 3.20
N ILE A 719 -15.60 -18.72 4.26
CA ILE A 719 -14.89 -17.44 4.49
C ILE A 719 -13.39 -17.68 4.64
N LEU A 720 -12.96 -18.69 5.43
CA LEU A 720 -11.56 -19.03 5.60
C LEU A 720 -10.90 -19.50 4.30
N ALA A 721 -11.64 -20.11 3.38
CA ALA A 721 -11.13 -20.51 2.07
C ALA A 721 -10.97 -19.31 1.10
N PHE A 722 -11.77 -18.24 1.25
CA PHE A 722 -11.73 -17.08 0.35
C PHE A 722 -10.80 -15.95 0.82
N ILE A 723 -10.54 -15.81 2.13
CA ILE A 723 -9.62 -14.77 2.67
C ILE A 723 -8.21 -14.81 2.03
N PRO A 724 -7.56 -15.96 1.81
CA PRO A 724 -6.26 -15.99 1.16
C PRO A 724 -6.27 -15.65 -0.34
N ALA A 725 -7.46 -15.63 -0.98
CA ALA A 725 -7.62 -15.36 -2.41
C ALA A 725 -7.93 -13.87 -2.73
N MET A 726 -8.18 -13.05 -1.71
CA MET A 726 -8.37 -11.59 -1.78
C MET A 726 -7.07 -10.85 -1.48
#